data_d8d429071ca9d736274c4ebe08f0f6ae
#
_entry.id   d8d429071ca9d736274c4ebe08f0f6ae
#
_cell.length_a   1.000
_cell.length_b   1.000
_cell.length_c   1.000
_cell.angle_alpha   90.00
_cell.angle_beta   90.00
_cell.angle_gamma   90.00
#
_symmetry.space_group_name_H-M   'P 1'
#
loop_
_entity.id
_entity.type
_entity.pdbx_description
1 polymer ?
#
loop_
_entity_poly.entity_id
_entity_poly.type
_entity_poly.pdbx_seq_one_letter_code
_entity_poly.pdbx_strand_id
1 'polypeptide(L)'
;MKKIISLINNGIRSEQYEVYQKKLAEISDEYTTKGDIDKAARADKGRILLNRIISFREKRISDYDFLMYLRDVIIILGNLGKMPSYIIDTVKKYGNKFGLYISENNITVDDIYPDWMDDDERKMVESVYAFKLNNNEKDDYVAGDNLLDSIIFDTYKSKMQKMAVHLSAKLPDGHNLMVVLPTGGGKSIITQVLSTAEDKLTLIIVPTVALADDQLIQAKKCLKEEAYKGRVFKYSGNISPAEKNIIYKALQNRKACMLITSPEAIMLNHRLHKLIESAIKTSYLHNIVIDEAHIVEEWGNHFRPEFQILSIIVQKWRNWSNNYLRIYLLSATLPELTTKTLFELFGEDGKNVQYRCDALRKEPRFILKNEKDIEKRIYHVLEAIKKLPKPLILYVISPDEADMYYHRLLNEGFGNIFTYTGKTPNDERENYLKKWKENDVDVIIATSAFGMGVDKSNVRTIVHACAPETLNRFYQEIGRAGRDGLPSLSLFIPYTGKNDNSDLSISHSLISKSTLTTNIIAKRFYSLVDKSSIEGDVYTSDLSTPPEYFTEEEKMNVGKYNMGWNINLLLMLHRLNFVEIIDVYHQNDKYYFKYKINDFSILDQYDVFFNQLNPYRDEEAHNRKIGYEQIRKLIYHGTNKCWGYHFKKIFEHVNIRCNGCPGHKRKRKYISENISEIKVISDEITITPEIDHNLRKYFGGYEYMVINDSDMCFLDNIRTINMSCIIVPDNYELPKYINTKSFIITISDFCKMYSDISWIFTKGIIAVFSDEESLNDKLFRAISDMKLKYIPKVLVCSENEYIPSEGKSIRNFLDYSYIDYKQLC
;
A
#
# COMPACT_ATOMS: atom_id res chain seq x y z
N MET A 1 18.68 -7.72 -25.62
CA MET A 1 18.54 -9.20 -25.58
C MET A 1 19.82 -9.94 -25.93
N LYS A 2 20.40 -9.78 -27.12
CA LYS A 2 21.64 -10.50 -27.55
C LYS A 2 22.79 -10.37 -26.54
N LYS A 3 23.03 -9.18 -25.95
CA LYS A 3 24.05 -8.94 -24.91
C LYS A 3 23.83 -9.78 -23.66
N ILE A 4 22.57 -9.85 -23.14
CA ILE A 4 22.22 -10.65 -21.96
C ILE A 4 22.49 -12.15 -22.22
N ILE A 5 21.98 -12.69 -23.31
CA ILE A 5 22.16 -14.10 -23.70
C ILE A 5 23.63 -14.43 -23.87
N SER A 6 24.42 -13.53 -24.52
CA SER A 6 25.87 -13.69 -24.68
C SER A 6 26.61 -13.80 -23.35
N LEU A 7 26.25 -12.96 -22.35
CA LEU A 7 26.88 -13.01 -21.04
C LEU A 7 26.53 -14.29 -20.29
N ILE A 8 25.29 -14.75 -20.36
CA ILE A 8 24.88 -16.03 -19.75
C ILE A 8 25.66 -17.19 -20.37
N ASN A 9 25.72 -17.25 -21.71
CA ASN A 9 26.42 -18.29 -22.43
C ASN A 9 27.91 -18.28 -22.13
N ASN A 10 28.53 -17.12 -22.04
CA ASN A 10 29.95 -16.99 -21.67
C ASN A 10 30.18 -17.43 -20.22
N GLY A 11 29.29 -17.10 -19.29
CA GLY A 11 29.34 -17.58 -17.91
C GLY A 11 29.25 -19.10 -17.81
N ILE A 12 28.35 -19.71 -18.57
CA ILE A 12 28.19 -21.18 -18.62
C ILE A 12 29.41 -21.86 -19.22
N ARG A 13 29.93 -21.32 -20.33
CA ARG A 13 31.10 -21.90 -21.07
C ARG A 13 32.41 -21.78 -20.30
N SER A 14 32.65 -20.67 -19.66
CA SER A 14 33.88 -20.38 -18.91
C SER A 14 33.85 -20.90 -17.47
N GLU A 15 32.71 -21.34 -16.97
CA GLU A 15 32.45 -21.67 -15.57
C GLU A 15 32.75 -20.54 -14.56
N GLN A 16 32.90 -19.30 -15.05
CA GLN A 16 33.14 -18.11 -14.24
C GLN A 16 31.81 -17.44 -13.81
N TYR A 17 30.96 -18.22 -13.18
CA TYR A 17 29.57 -17.81 -12.88
C TYR A 17 29.49 -16.50 -12.10
N GLU A 18 30.29 -16.31 -11.04
CA GLU A 18 30.26 -15.10 -10.20
C GLU A 18 30.63 -13.84 -10.98
N VAL A 19 31.60 -13.92 -11.89
CA VAL A 19 32.02 -12.77 -12.72
C VAL A 19 30.88 -12.33 -13.62
N TYR A 20 30.20 -13.30 -14.25
CA TYR A 20 29.08 -12.97 -15.14
C TYR A 20 27.80 -12.61 -14.40
N GLN A 21 27.60 -13.09 -13.17
CA GLN A 21 26.54 -12.60 -12.29
C GLN A 21 26.71 -11.11 -11.98
N LYS A 22 27.92 -10.64 -11.64
CA LYS A 22 28.20 -9.22 -11.42
C LYS A 22 27.91 -8.38 -12.67
N LYS A 23 28.38 -8.82 -13.84
CA LYS A 23 28.10 -8.13 -15.11
C LYS A 23 26.61 -8.06 -15.44
N LEU A 24 25.84 -9.11 -15.14
CA LEU A 24 24.40 -9.12 -15.35
C LEU A 24 23.68 -8.22 -14.35
N ALA A 25 24.16 -8.12 -13.10
CA ALA A 25 23.64 -7.18 -12.13
C ALA A 25 23.86 -5.73 -12.57
N GLU A 26 25.08 -5.36 -12.99
CA GLU A 26 25.39 -4.03 -13.53
C GLU A 26 24.50 -3.66 -14.73
N ILE A 27 24.22 -4.62 -15.62
CA ILE A 27 23.32 -4.41 -16.77
C ILE A 27 21.86 -4.26 -16.30
N SER A 28 21.44 -5.02 -15.30
CA SER A 28 20.11 -4.87 -14.71
C SER A 28 19.93 -3.49 -14.13
N ASP A 29 20.90 -3.01 -13.35
CA ASP A 29 20.88 -1.66 -12.77
C ASP A 29 20.87 -0.57 -13.85
N GLU A 30 21.69 -0.72 -14.93
CA GLU A 30 21.71 0.19 -16.08
C GLU A 30 20.33 0.28 -16.74
N TYR A 31 19.67 -0.85 -16.99
CA TYR A 31 18.35 -0.87 -17.60
C TYR A 31 17.28 -0.32 -16.66
N THR A 32 17.38 -0.60 -15.37
CA THR A 32 16.46 -0.04 -14.35
C THR A 32 16.55 1.48 -14.32
N THR A 33 17.77 2.02 -14.35
CA THR A 33 18.01 3.48 -14.38
C THR A 33 17.46 4.13 -15.67
N LYS A 34 17.45 3.39 -16.78
CA LYS A 34 16.90 3.84 -18.07
C LYS A 34 15.38 3.61 -18.18
N GLY A 35 14.73 3.06 -17.15
CA GLY A 35 13.30 2.73 -17.18
C GLY A 35 12.94 1.51 -18.03
N ASP A 36 13.92 0.71 -18.49
CA ASP A 36 13.71 -0.50 -19.30
C ASP A 36 13.56 -1.74 -18.41
N ILE A 37 12.44 -1.80 -17.70
CA ILE A 37 12.15 -2.81 -16.66
C ILE A 37 12.15 -4.23 -17.23
N ASP A 38 11.69 -4.42 -18.48
CA ASP A 38 11.69 -5.72 -19.17
C ASP A 38 13.13 -6.25 -19.32
N LYS A 39 14.05 -5.44 -19.84
CA LYS A 39 15.44 -5.87 -20.01
C LYS A 39 16.14 -6.07 -18.69
N ALA A 40 15.85 -5.23 -17.68
CA ALA A 40 16.36 -5.41 -16.33
C ALA A 40 15.93 -6.77 -15.74
N ALA A 41 14.65 -7.11 -15.82
CA ALA A 41 14.12 -8.38 -15.34
C ALA A 41 14.72 -9.59 -16.07
N ARG A 42 14.97 -9.49 -17.38
CA ARG A 42 15.63 -10.55 -18.16
C ARG A 42 17.09 -10.73 -17.76
N ALA A 43 17.81 -9.65 -17.47
CA ALA A 43 19.18 -9.72 -16.96
C ALA A 43 19.22 -10.40 -15.58
N ASP A 44 18.29 -10.04 -14.70
CA ASP A 44 18.15 -10.68 -13.38
C ASP A 44 17.80 -12.17 -13.48
N LYS A 45 16.91 -12.56 -14.38
CA LYS A 45 16.63 -14.00 -14.62
C LYS A 45 17.88 -14.75 -15.03
N GLY A 46 18.72 -14.18 -15.89
CA GLY A 46 20.00 -14.76 -16.28
C GLY A 46 20.99 -14.85 -15.11
N ARG A 47 21.08 -13.80 -14.29
CA ARG A 47 21.91 -13.77 -13.09
C ARG A 47 21.52 -14.86 -12.09
N ILE A 48 20.23 -15.00 -11.83
CA ILE A 48 19.70 -16.04 -10.93
C ILE A 48 19.95 -17.43 -11.51
N LEU A 49 19.83 -17.64 -12.84
CA LEU A 49 20.16 -18.91 -13.48
C LEU A 49 21.61 -19.33 -13.20
N LEU A 50 22.56 -18.42 -13.34
CA LEU A 50 23.96 -18.73 -13.05
C LEU A 50 24.16 -19.13 -11.58
N ASN A 51 23.45 -18.49 -10.64
CA ASN A 51 23.47 -18.89 -9.22
C ASN A 51 22.85 -20.30 -9.02
N ARG A 52 21.74 -20.57 -9.70
CA ARG A 52 21.07 -21.89 -9.64
C ARG A 52 21.94 -23.01 -10.22
N ILE A 53 22.71 -22.76 -11.27
CA ILE A 53 23.66 -23.73 -11.82
C ILE A 53 24.73 -24.09 -10.78
N ILE A 54 25.26 -23.11 -10.02
CA ILE A 54 26.19 -23.38 -8.92
C ILE A 54 25.51 -24.24 -7.85
N SER A 55 24.33 -23.81 -7.38
CA SER A 55 23.59 -24.51 -6.33
C SER A 55 23.21 -25.93 -6.74
N PHE A 56 22.91 -26.15 -8.00
CA PHE A 56 22.60 -27.46 -8.58
C PHE A 56 23.84 -28.36 -8.63
N ARG A 57 24.97 -27.85 -9.10
CA ARG A 57 26.25 -28.56 -9.11
C ARG A 57 26.69 -29.00 -7.71
N GLU A 58 26.45 -28.16 -6.72
CA GLU A 58 26.76 -28.40 -5.31
C GLU A 58 25.67 -29.23 -4.59
N LYS A 59 24.65 -29.68 -5.28
CA LYS A 59 23.51 -30.45 -4.75
C LYS A 59 22.76 -29.75 -3.61
N ARG A 60 22.73 -28.42 -3.63
CA ARG A 60 21.96 -27.59 -2.67
C ARG A 60 20.49 -27.45 -3.06
N ILE A 61 20.15 -27.72 -4.33
CA ILE A 61 18.78 -27.76 -4.85
C ILE A 61 18.55 -29.07 -5.58
N SER A 62 17.27 -29.51 -5.63
CA SER A 62 16.90 -30.76 -6.30
C SER A 62 16.92 -30.63 -7.83
N ASP A 63 16.93 -31.79 -8.51
CA ASP A 63 16.80 -31.85 -9.98
C ASP A 63 15.52 -31.14 -10.43
N TYR A 64 14.42 -31.31 -9.68
CA TYR A 64 13.10 -30.75 -9.99
C TYR A 64 13.05 -29.23 -9.83
N ASP A 65 13.62 -28.71 -8.73
CA ASP A 65 13.70 -27.26 -8.51
C ASP A 65 14.53 -26.58 -9.60
N PHE A 66 15.66 -27.21 -9.98
CA PHE A 66 16.51 -26.68 -11.05
C PHE A 66 15.80 -26.71 -12.42
N LEU A 67 15.17 -27.81 -12.79
CA LEU A 67 14.48 -27.97 -14.08
C LEU A 67 13.28 -27.02 -14.19
N MET A 68 12.54 -26.82 -13.11
CA MET A 68 11.43 -25.87 -13.05
C MET A 68 11.91 -24.45 -13.33
N TYR A 69 13.03 -24.03 -12.73
CA TYR A 69 13.60 -22.72 -12.96
C TYR A 69 14.20 -22.58 -14.37
N LEU A 70 14.95 -23.59 -14.82
CA LEU A 70 15.54 -23.62 -16.17
C LEU A 70 14.48 -23.46 -17.26
N ARG A 71 13.35 -24.15 -17.10
CA ARG A 71 12.20 -24.04 -18.00
C ARG A 71 11.74 -22.59 -18.17
N ASP A 72 11.48 -21.91 -17.04
CA ASP A 72 11.04 -20.50 -17.08
C ASP A 72 12.05 -19.60 -17.77
N VAL A 73 13.33 -19.80 -17.52
CA VAL A 73 14.40 -19.01 -18.14
C VAL A 73 14.45 -19.23 -19.65
N ILE A 74 14.31 -20.47 -20.13
CA ILE A 74 14.31 -20.76 -21.58
C ILE A 74 13.09 -20.12 -22.25
N ILE A 75 11.91 -20.14 -21.62
CA ILE A 75 10.72 -19.48 -22.17
C ILE A 75 10.94 -17.95 -22.27
N ILE A 76 11.53 -17.34 -21.23
CA ILE A 76 11.71 -15.88 -21.14
C ILE A 76 12.85 -15.37 -22.04
N LEU A 77 13.96 -16.09 -22.10
CA LEU A 77 15.18 -15.64 -22.79
C LEU A 77 15.38 -16.29 -24.16
N GLY A 78 14.74 -17.44 -24.42
CA GLY A 78 14.95 -18.24 -25.59
C GLY A 78 16.15 -19.18 -25.45
N ASN A 79 16.71 -19.62 -26.59
CA ASN A 79 17.80 -20.56 -26.63
C ASN A 79 19.07 -20.02 -25.95
N LEU A 80 19.55 -20.75 -24.94
CA LEU A 80 20.74 -20.44 -24.14
C LEU A 80 22.02 -21.12 -24.66
N GLY A 81 21.97 -21.74 -25.84
CA GLY A 81 23.10 -22.45 -26.40
C GLY A 81 23.46 -23.75 -25.67
N LYS A 82 24.72 -24.21 -25.83
CA LYS A 82 25.17 -25.48 -25.29
C LYS A 82 25.27 -25.47 -23.76
N MET A 83 24.56 -26.37 -23.10
CA MET A 83 24.58 -26.56 -21.64
C MET A 83 25.64 -27.61 -21.23
N PRO A 84 26.14 -27.60 -19.99
CA PRO A 84 26.96 -28.63 -19.41
C PRO A 84 26.32 -30.03 -19.48
N SER A 85 27.13 -31.08 -19.61
CA SER A 85 26.65 -32.46 -19.75
C SER A 85 25.75 -32.91 -18.59
N TYR A 86 26.08 -32.58 -17.34
CA TYR A 86 25.28 -32.93 -16.17
C TYR A 86 23.88 -32.33 -16.21
N ILE A 87 23.71 -31.14 -16.80
CA ILE A 87 22.38 -30.53 -17.02
C ILE A 87 21.65 -31.28 -18.12
N ILE A 88 22.33 -31.57 -19.22
CA ILE A 88 21.75 -32.33 -20.33
C ILE A 88 21.27 -33.72 -19.83
N ASP A 89 22.07 -34.40 -19.01
CA ASP A 89 21.69 -35.71 -18.46
C ASP A 89 20.50 -35.64 -17.51
N THR A 90 20.40 -34.57 -16.71
CA THR A 90 19.22 -34.33 -15.88
C THR A 90 17.97 -34.05 -16.71
N VAL A 91 18.10 -33.26 -17.80
CA VAL A 91 16.98 -33.02 -18.73
C VAL A 91 16.56 -34.32 -19.42
N LYS A 92 17.49 -35.17 -19.85
CA LYS A 92 17.16 -36.49 -20.44
C LYS A 92 16.35 -37.35 -19.47
N LYS A 93 16.68 -37.29 -18.18
CA LYS A 93 16.07 -38.12 -17.14
C LYS A 93 14.68 -37.63 -16.69
N TYR A 94 14.52 -36.33 -16.53
CA TYR A 94 13.33 -35.73 -15.90
C TYR A 94 12.66 -34.62 -16.67
N GLY A 95 13.29 -34.15 -17.76
CA GLY A 95 12.86 -32.94 -18.48
C GLY A 95 11.43 -33.01 -19.02
N ASN A 96 10.98 -34.21 -19.47
CA ASN A 96 9.62 -34.41 -19.97
C ASN A 96 8.53 -34.00 -18.99
N LYS A 97 8.76 -34.11 -17.66
CA LYS A 97 7.80 -33.66 -16.61
C LYS A 97 7.62 -32.15 -16.57
N PHE A 98 8.57 -31.41 -17.11
CA PHE A 98 8.59 -29.96 -17.21
C PHE A 98 8.43 -29.45 -18.66
N GLY A 99 8.16 -30.34 -19.62
CA GLY A 99 8.10 -29.95 -21.02
C GLY A 99 9.44 -29.55 -21.62
N LEU A 100 10.56 -29.98 -21.01
CA LEU A 100 11.92 -29.73 -21.48
C LEU A 100 12.39 -30.89 -22.35
N TYR A 101 12.88 -30.59 -23.55
CA TYR A 101 13.36 -31.55 -24.53
C TYR A 101 14.72 -31.12 -25.07
N ILE A 102 15.48 -32.10 -25.59
CA ILE A 102 16.80 -31.87 -26.20
C ILE A 102 16.65 -31.97 -27.71
N SER A 103 17.01 -30.91 -28.41
CA SER A 103 17.08 -30.83 -29.86
C SER A 103 18.46 -30.33 -30.28
N GLU A 104 19.23 -31.11 -31.02
CA GLU A 104 20.55 -30.76 -31.57
C GLU A 104 21.52 -30.13 -30.55
N ASN A 105 21.60 -30.69 -29.34
CA ASN A 105 22.36 -30.19 -28.18
C ASN A 105 21.84 -28.89 -27.52
N ASN A 106 20.66 -28.41 -27.89
CA ASN A 106 19.97 -27.32 -27.23
C ASN A 106 18.80 -27.86 -26.41
N ILE A 107 18.45 -27.18 -25.35
CA ILE A 107 17.27 -27.48 -24.56
C ILE A 107 16.13 -26.58 -25.03
N THR A 108 15.00 -27.15 -25.38
CA THR A 108 13.77 -26.46 -25.81
C THR A 108 12.62 -26.77 -24.88
N VAL A 109 11.60 -25.94 -24.91
CA VAL A 109 10.36 -26.12 -24.15
C VAL A 109 9.21 -26.25 -25.13
N ASP A 110 8.53 -27.39 -25.12
CA ASP A 110 7.38 -27.62 -26.02
C ASP A 110 6.06 -27.49 -25.28
N ASP A 111 5.93 -28.04 -24.09
CA ASP A 111 4.69 -28.02 -23.30
C ASP A 111 4.68 -26.83 -22.31
N ILE A 112 4.34 -25.64 -22.80
CA ILE A 112 4.46 -24.38 -22.05
C ILE A 112 3.36 -24.23 -21.00
N TYR A 113 2.19 -24.84 -21.18
CA TYR A 113 0.99 -24.59 -20.37
C TYR A 113 0.52 -25.85 -19.64
N PRO A 114 -0.21 -25.70 -18.51
CA PRO A 114 -1.05 -26.75 -18.01
C PRO A 114 -2.04 -27.23 -19.09
N ASP A 115 -2.24 -28.55 -19.21
CA ASP A 115 -3.04 -29.20 -20.27
C ASP A 115 -4.51 -28.78 -20.24
N TRP A 116 -5.02 -28.42 -19.09
CA TRP A 116 -6.40 -27.98 -18.86
C TRP A 116 -6.69 -26.53 -19.23
N MET A 117 -5.69 -25.73 -19.63
CA MET A 117 -5.87 -24.35 -20.04
C MET A 117 -6.38 -24.21 -21.48
N ASP A 118 -7.36 -23.32 -21.68
CA ASP A 118 -7.83 -22.95 -23.02
C ASP A 118 -6.90 -21.94 -23.71
N ASP A 119 -7.15 -21.64 -24.99
CA ASP A 119 -6.29 -20.79 -25.81
C ASP A 119 -6.21 -19.34 -25.31
N ASP A 120 -7.27 -18.81 -24.71
CA ASP A 120 -7.25 -17.44 -24.18
C ASP A 120 -6.45 -17.38 -22.86
N GLU A 121 -6.54 -18.41 -22.02
CA GLU A 121 -5.76 -18.57 -20.80
C GLU A 121 -4.26 -18.74 -21.14
N ARG A 122 -3.93 -19.54 -22.16
CA ARG A 122 -2.57 -19.70 -22.69
C ARG A 122 -1.96 -18.38 -23.14
N LYS A 123 -2.70 -17.54 -23.89
CA LYS A 123 -2.25 -16.20 -24.29
C LYS A 123 -1.98 -15.28 -23.09
N MET A 124 -2.76 -15.39 -22.02
CA MET A 124 -2.48 -14.66 -20.78
C MET A 124 -1.14 -15.08 -20.17
N VAL A 125 -0.88 -16.39 -20.10
CA VAL A 125 0.41 -16.93 -19.61
C VAL A 125 1.56 -16.46 -20.51
N GLU A 126 1.40 -16.53 -21.84
CA GLU A 126 2.40 -16.01 -22.80
C GLU A 126 2.73 -14.54 -22.55
N SER A 127 1.72 -13.71 -22.31
CA SER A 127 1.92 -12.27 -22.04
C SER A 127 2.77 -12.03 -20.80
N VAL A 128 2.63 -12.90 -19.78
CA VAL A 128 3.42 -12.84 -18.56
C VAL A 128 4.86 -13.28 -18.80
N TYR A 129 5.10 -14.36 -19.52
CA TYR A 129 6.45 -14.79 -19.92
C TYR A 129 7.13 -13.79 -20.85
N ALA A 130 6.37 -13.15 -21.73
CA ALA A 130 6.90 -12.15 -22.66
C ALA A 130 7.13 -10.78 -22.01
N PHE A 131 6.70 -10.57 -20.77
CA PHE A 131 6.73 -9.28 -20.06
C PHE A 131 5.96 -8.16 -20.80
N LYS A 132 4.91 -8.50 -21.54
CA LYS A 132 4.15 -7.55 -22.34
C LYS A 132 2.95 -7.02 -21.55
N LEU A 133 2.95 -5.72 -21.30
CA LEU A 133 1.75 -4.98 -20.94
C LEU A 133 0.98 -4.59 -22.20
N ASN A 134 -0.35 -4.67 -22.15
CA ASN A 134 -1.19 -4.38 -23.32
C ASN A 134 -1.31 -2.88 -23.65
N ASN A 135 -0.81 -2.00 -22.80
CA ASN A 135 -0.86 -0.55 -22.96
C ASN A 135 0.56 0.03 -23.05
N ASN A 136 0.79 0.84 -24.09
CA ASN A 136 2.01 1.61 -24.30
C ASN A 136 2.11 2.86 -23.41
N GLU A 137 1.42 2.92 -22.29
CA GLU A 137 1.59 4.00 -21.32
C GLU A 137 2.98 3.86 -20.69
N LYS A 138 3.92 4.61 -21.20
CA LYS A 138 5.12 4.95 -20.46
C LYS A 138 4.66 5.78 -19.27
N ASP A 139 4.99 5.36 -18.04
CA ASP A 139 4.91 6.24 -16.90
C ASP A 139 5.97 7.33 -17.12
N ASP A 140 5.59 8.47 -17.69
CA ASP A 140 6.49 9.60 -17.84
C ASP A 140 6.77 10.16 -16.43
N TYR A 141 8.05 10.24 -16.09
CA TYR A 141 8.49 10.85 -14.84
C TYR A 141 8.05 12.31 -14.79
N VAL A 142 7.62 12.74 -13.61
CA VAL A 142 7.20 14.11 -13.35
C VAL A 142 8.32 14.87 -12.67
N ALA A 143 8.53 16.12 -13.09
CA ALA A 143 9.58 16.99 -12.57
C ALA A 143 9.59 17.04 -11.04
N GLY A 144 10.75 16.85 -10.45
CA GLY A 144 10.98 16.98 -9.02
C GLY A 144 11.12 18.44 -8.60
N ASP A 145 11.18 18.64 -7.29
CA ASP A 145 11.27 19.94 -6.63
C ASP A 145 11.97 19.81 -5.26
N ASN A 146 12.11 20.90 -4.51
CA ASN A 146 12.84 20.94 -3.25
C ASN A 146 12.30 20.01 -2.15
N LEU A 147 11.09 19.44 -2.28
CA LEU A 147 10.64 18.42 -1.35
C LEU A 147 11.45 17.12 -1.49
N LEU A 148 12.15 16.94 -2.63
CA LEU A 148 13.04 15.82 -2.88
C LEU A 148 14.50 16.09 -2.51
N ASP A 149 14.87 17.25 -1.95
CA ASP A 149 16.27 17.60 -1.67
C ASP A 149 17.02 16.58 -0.80
N SER A 150 16.33 15.98 0.15
CA SER A 150 16.89 14.92 1.02
C SER A 150 16.84 13.52 0.41
N ILE A 151 16.29 13.38 -0.80
CA ILE A 151 16.04 12.11 -1.49
C ILE A 151 17.04 11.96 -2.63
N ILE A 152 17.38 10.72 -2.98
CA ILE A 152 18.34 10.44 -4.07
C ILE A 152 17.74 10.58 -5.47
N PHE A 153 16.43 10.75 -5.58
CA PHE A 153 15.72 10.86 -6.86
C PHE A 153 15.43 12.33 -7.17
N ASP A 154 15.62 12.70 -8.43
CA ASP A 154 15.36 14.07 -8.91
C ASP A 154 13.95 14.24 -9.51
N THR A 155 13.15 13.18 -9.55
CA THR A 155 11.83 13.17 -10.20
C THR A 155 10.83 12.33 -9.42
N TYR A 156 9.55 12.66 -9.57
CA TYR A 156 8.45 11.81 -9.10
C TYR A 156 8.10 10.74 -10.13
N LYS A 157 7.62 9.58 -9.67
CA LYS A 157 7.17 8.50 -10.55
C LYS A 157 5.91 8.84 -11.35
N SER A 158 5.07 9.71 -10.82
CA SER A 158 3.81 10.09 -11.44
C SER A 158 3.26 11.39 -10.86
N LYS A 159 2.33 12.03 -11.57
CA LYS A 159 1.57 13.19 -11.07
C LYS A 159 0.85 12.85 -9.74
N MET A 160 0.33 11.64 -9.61
CA MET A 160 -0.35 11.16 -8.40
C MET A 160 0.58 11.16 -7.19
N GLN A 161 1.80 10.66 -7.37
CA GLN A 161 2.80 10.67 -6.30
C GLN A 161 3.20 12.10 -5.91
N LYS A 162 3.44 12.97 -6.90
CA LYS A 162 3.77 14.37 -6.65
C LYS A 162 2.68 15.08 -5.85
N MET A 163 1.44 14.94 -6.27
CA MET A 163 0.29 15.52 -5.57
C MET A 163 0.20 15.01 -4.12
N ALA A 164 0.27 13.70 -3.91
CA ALA A 164 0.23 13.12 -2.57
C ALA A 164 1.32 13.67 -1.64
N VAL A 165 2.53 13.83 -2.16
CA VAL A 165 3.67 14.39 -1.40
C VAL A 165 3.41 15.85 -1.05
N HIS A 166 2.97 16.67 -2.01
CA HIS A 166 2.69 18.09 -1.75
C HIS A 166 1.53 18.31 -0.78
N LEU A 167 0.43 17.56 -0.93
CA LEU A 167 -0.68 17.62 0.02
C LEU A 167 -0.25 17.21 1.42
N SER A 168 0.57 16.16 1.52
CA SER A 168 1.09 15.71 2.81
C SER A 168 2.00 16.74 3.46
N ALA A 169 2.92 17.35 2.71
CA ALA A 169 3.87 18.35 3.22
C ALA A 169 3.20 19.66 3.60
N LYS A 170 2.06 20.00 2.97
CA LYS A 170 1.32 21.24 3.19
C LYS A 170 0.09 21.07 4.08
N LEU A 171 -0.14 19.90 4.64
CA LEU A 171 -1.28 19.65 5.54
C LEU A 171 -1.21 20.62 6.73
N PRO A 172 -2.27 21.39 7.04
CA PRO A 172 -2.28 22.27 8.20
C PRO A 172 -2.13 21.52 9.51
N ASP A 173 -1.64 22.19 10.55
CA ASP A 173 -1.52 21.63 11.87
C ASP A 173 -2.88 21.15 12.41
N GLY A 174 -2.87 20.04 13.13
CA GLY A 174 -4.06 19.44 13.71
C GLY A 174 -4.98 18.71 12.73
N HIS A 175 -4.66 18.68 11.44
CA HIS A 175 -5.47 18.02 10.43
C HIS A 175 -5.07 16.57 10.18
N ASN A 176 -5.96 15.83 9.51
CA ASN A 176 -5.81 14.44 9.15
C ASN A 176 -5.80 14.30 7.63
N LEU A 177 -4.86 13.55 7.09
CA LEU A 177 -4.80 13.24 5.67
C LEU A 177 -4.82 11.73 5.44
N MET A 178 -5.86 11.26 4.78
CA MET A 178 -5.90 9.90 4.26
C MET A 178 -5.37 9.88 2.83
N VAL A 179 -4.36 9.05 2.57
CA VAL A 179 -3.77 8.89 1.25
C VAL A 179 -4.01 7.48 0.75
N VAL A 180 -4.79 7.37 -0.31
CA VAL A 180 -5.05 6.11 -1.01
C VAL A 180 -4.32 6.12 -2.34
N LEU A 181 -3.22 5.37 -2.41
CA LEU A 181 -2.41 5.19 -3.62
C LEU A 181 -2.23 3.71 -3.91
N PRO A 182 -2.36 3.26 -5.16
CA PRO A 182 -2.21 1.84 -5.49
C PRO A 182 -0.84 1.30 -5.07
N THR A 183 -0.76 -0.01 -4.84
CA THR A 183 0.51 -0.68 -4.54
C THR A 183 1.50 -0.40 -5.66
N GLY A 184 2.73 0.01 -5.32
CA GLY A 184 3.72 0.46 -6.31
C GLY A 184 3.62 1.94 -6.69
N GLY A 185 2.56 2.66 -6.27
CA GLY A 185 2.39 4.12 -6.49
C GLY A 185 3.38 5.00 -5.71
N GLY A 186 4.26 4.41 -4.90
CA GLY A 186 5.35 5.12 -4.23
C GLY A 186 4.94 5.84 -2.94
N LYS A 187 4.02 5.27 -2.15
CA LYS A 187 3.61 5.80 -0.84
C LYS A 187 4.77 6.10 0.12
N SER A 188 5.81 5.26 0.10
CA SER A 188 6.96 5.39 1.01
C SER A 188 7.67 6.73 0.91
N ILE A 189 7.65 7.41 -0.24
CA ILE A 189 8.28 8.72 -0.39
C ILE A 189 7.60 9.79 0.48
N ILE A 190 6.30 9.62 0.76
CA ILE A 190 5.55 10.55 1.62
C ILE A 190 6.18 10.54 3.03
N THR A 191 6.41 9.35 3.59
CA THR A 191 7.01 9.23 4.94
C THR A 191 8.41 9.79 4.99
N GLN A 192 9.19 9.64 3.92
CA GLN A 192 10.54 10.16 3.81
C GLN A 192 10.57 11.68 3.72
N VAL A 193 9.71 12.27 2.88
CA VAL A 193 9.57 13.72 2.79
C VAL A 193 9.08 14.32 4.10
N LEU A 194 8.03 13.77 4.72
CA LEU A 194 7.53 14.25 6.01
C LEU A 194 8.59 14.23 7.11
N SER A 195 9.50 13.26 7.06
CA SER A 195 10.57 13.14 8.05
C SER A 195 11.76 14.07 7.82
N THR A 196 11.89 14.63 6.63
CA THR A 196 13.07 15.43 6.24
C THR A 196 12.74 16.87 5.84
N ALA A 197 11.48 17.18 5.55
CA ALA A 197 11.04 18.50 5.14
C ALA A 197 11.10 19.54 6.27
N GLU A 198 10.96 19.08 7.52
CA GLU A 198 11.03 19.90 8.72
C GLU A 198 12.02 19.26 9.72
N ASP A 199 12.58 20.06 10.62
CA ASP A 199 13.47 19.54 11.68
C ASP A 199 12.64 19.05 12.88
N LYS A 200 11.72 18.11 12.59
CA LYS A 200 10.75 17.53 13.51
C LYS A 200 10.77 16.01 13.42
N LEU A 201 10.18 15.38 14.41
CA LEU A 201 10.05 13.91 14.44
C LEU A 201 8.76 13.48 13.72
N THR A 202 8.89 12.51 12.83
CA THR A 202 7.79 11.75 12.26
C THR A 202 7.77 10.35 12.87
N LEU A 203 6.65 9.98 13.51
CA LEU A 203 6.40 8.64 14.04
C LEU A 203 5.66 7.81 13.00
N ILE A 204 6.26 6.73 12.52
CA ILE A 204 5.65 5.82 11.54
C ILE A 204 5.24 4.54 12.26
N ILE A 205 3.95 4.28 12.25
CA ILE A 205 3.35 3.11 12.89
C ILE A 205 3.00 2.10 11.81
N VAL A 206 3.58 0.92 11.93
CA VAL A 206 3.41 -0.18 10.99
C VAL A 206 2.86 -1.42 11.69
N PRO A 207 2.13 -2.28 10.97
CA PRO A 207 1.47 -3.43 11.59
C PRO A 207 2.42 -4.58 11.94
N THR A 208 3.59 -4.67 11.35
CA THR A 208 4.51 -5.79 11.60
C THR A 208 5.96 -5.35 11.69
N VAL A 209 6.76 -6.13 12.44
CA VAL A 209 8.21 -5.94 12.53
C VAL A 209 8.86 -6.04 11.15
N ALA A 210 8.39 -6.96 10.30
CA ALA A 210 8.91 -7.13 8.94
C ALA A 210 8.66 -5.88 8.07
N LEU A 211 7.49 -5.24 8.20
CA LEU A 211 7.23 -3.95 7.53
C LEU A 211 8.10 -2.82 8.08
N ALA A 212 8.38 -2.83 9.40
CA ALA A 212 9.30 -1.87 10.00
C ALA A 212 10.71 -2.02 9.42
N ASP A 213 11.17 -3.26 9.21
CA ASP A 213 12.45 -3.54 8.56
C ASP A 213 12.48 -3.07 7.11
N ASP A 214 11.41 -3.37 6.35
CA ASP A 214 11.30 -2.93 4.96
C ASP A 214 11.26 -1.40 4.86
N GLN A 215 10.51 -0.70 5.71
CA GLN A 215 10.48 0.77 5.76
C GLN A 215 11.87 1.36 6.09
N LEU A 216 12.60 0.76 7.05
CA LEU A 216 13.96 1.18 7.38
C LEU A 216 14.93 0.98 6.19
N ILE A 217 14.84 -0.16 5.51
CA ILE A 217 15.66 -0.45 4.32
C ILE A 217 15.33 0.53 3.20
N GLN A 218 14.05 0.82 2.97
CA GLN A 218 13.60 1.78 1.97
C GLN A 218 14.09 3.21 2.31
N ALA A 219 13.98 3.63 3.57
CA ALA A 219 14.49 4.92 3.99
C ALA A 219 16.00 5.05 3.72
N LYS A 220 16.79 4.03 4.06
CA LYS A 220 18.24 4.02 3.79
C LYS A 220 18.60 3.98 2.31
N LYS A 221 17.74 3.41 1.47
CA LYS A 221 17.93 3.37 0.01
C LYS A 221 17.51 4.65 -0.70
N CYS A 222 16.58 5.40 -0.13
CA CYS A 222 15.97 6.55 -0.80
C CYS A 222 16.45 7.89 -0.26
N LEU A 223 16.87 7.95 1.00
CA LEU A 223 17.39 9.17 1.61
C LEU A 223 18.91 9.30 1.37
N LYS A 224 19.37 10.53 1.19
CA LYS A 224 20.79 10.86 1.19
C LYS A 224 21.41 10.55 2.56
N GLU A 225 22.70 10.21 2.61
CA GLU A 225 23.35 9.72 3.83
C GLU A 225 23.21 10.69 5.01
N GLU A 226 23.40 11.97 4.78
CA GLU A 226 23.24 13.04 5.77
C GLU A 226 21.81 13.13 6.34
N ALA A 227 20.81 12.74 5.59
CA ALA A 227 19.42 12.79 6.01
C ALA A 227 19.03 11.59 6.90
N TYR A 228 19.64 10.41 6.72
CA TYR A 228 19.24 9.23 7.48
C TYR A 228 20.21 8.81 8.58
N LYS A 229 21.54 9.06 8.45
CA LYS A 229 22.55 8.55 9.37
C LYS A 229 22.41 9.13 10.77
N GLY A 230 22.09 8.25 11.74
CA GLY A 230 21.86 8.66 13.13
C GLY A 230 20.57 9.45 13.35
N ARG A 231 19.65 9.51 12.36
CA ARG A 231 18.39 10.24 12.41
C ARG A 231 17.16 9.35 12.16
N VAL A 232 17.34 8.22 11.48
CA VAL A 232 16.27 7.26 11.16
C VAL A 232 16.44 6.00 11.99
N PHE A 233 15.41 5.64 12.74
CA PHE A 233 15.42 4.52 13.68
C PHE A 233 14.20 3.62 13.52
N LYS A 234 14.42 2.32 13.75
CA LYS A 234 13.36 1.33 13.95
C LYS A 234 13.40 0.87 15.41
N TYR A 235 12.26 0.87 16.06
CA TYR A 235 12.10 0.30 17.40
C TYR A 235 11.20 -0.94 17.36
N SER A 236 11.71 -2.05 17.86
CA SER A 236 10.92 -3.28 18.07
C SER A 236 11.33 -3.94 19.41
N GLY A 237 10.51 -4.86 19.91
CA GLY A 237 10.79 -5.57 21.16
C GLY A 237 12.12 -6.33 21.15
N ASN A 238 12.52 -6.84 19.98
CA ASN A 238 13.63 -7.77 19.79
C ASN A 238 15.00 -7.09 19.59
N ILE A 239 15.09 -5.75 19.53
CA ILE A 239 16.37 -5.07 19.39
C ILE A 239 17.17 -5.11 20.71
N SER A 240 18.49 -5.08 20.59
CA SER A 240 19.40 -5.15 21.73
C SER A 240 19.22 -3.97 22.71
N PRO A 241 19.55 -4.13 23.99
CA PRO A 241 19.54 -3.02 24.96
C PRO A 241 20.43 -1.84 24.54
N ALA A 242 21.52 -2.09 23.84
CA ALA A 242 22.41 -1.06 23.32
C ALA A 242 21.74 -0.22 22.25
N GLU A 243 21.08 -0.86 21.29
CA GLU A 243 20.29 -0.18 20.24
C GLU A 243 19.13 0.61 20.85
N LYS A 244 18.40 0.04 21.82
CA LYS A 244 17.36 0.78 22.56
C LYS A 244 17.90 2.08 23.16
N ASN A 245 19.06 2.02 23.80
CA ASN A 245 19.68 3.20 24.42
C ASN A 245 20.09 4.26 23.39
N ILE A 246 20.57 3.86 22.21
CA ILE A 246 20.88 4.79 21.11
C ILE A 246 19.62 5.53 20.68
N ILE A 247 18.52 4.81 20.49
CA ILE A 247 17.22 5.39 20.09
C ILE A 247 16.72 6.35 21.18
N TYR A 248 16.75 5.94 22.44
CA TYR A 248 16.31 6.79 23.54
C TYR A 248 17.11 8.10 23.63
N LYS A 249 18.43 8.04 23.47
CA LYS A 249 19.29 9.24 23.42
C LYS A 249 18.99 10.12 22.22
N ALA A 250 18.72 9.52 21.04
CA ALA A 250 18.38 10.26 19.84
C ALA A 250 17.04 11.02 19.99
N LEU A 251 16.06 10.39 20.62
CA LEU A 251 14.78 11.04 20.93
C LEU A 251 14.93 12.16 21.96
N GLN A 252 15.65 11.90 23.07
CA GLN A 252 15.91 12.91 24.12
C GLN A 252 16.65 14.13 23.59
N ASN A 253 17.61 13.92 22.70
CA ASN A 253 18.43 14.99 22.13
C ASN A 253 17.81 15.63 20.85
N ARG A 254 16.59 15.28 20.49
CA ARG A 254 15.87 15.75 19.28
C ARG A 254 16.66 15.56 17.98
N LYS A 255 17.42 14.45 17.87
CA LYS A 255 18.20 14.10 16.68
C LYS A 255 17.43 13.18 15.71
N ALA A 256 16.46 12.43 16.20
CA ALA A 256 15.66 11.54 15.36
C ALA A 256 14.70 12.35 14.48
N CYS A 257 14.72 12.14 13.18
CA CYS A 257 13.69 12.69 12.28
C CYS A 257 12.61 11.66 11.96
N MET A 258 12.94 10.36 12.04
CA MET A 258 12.02 9.25 11.75
C MET A 258 12.15 8.17 12.80
N LEU A 259 11.02 7.76 13.37
CA LEU A 259 10.92 6.60 14.25
C LEU A 259 9.87 5.64 13.70
N ILE A 260 10.29 4.44 13.31
CA ILE A 260 9.42 3.38 12.79
C ILE A 260 9.18 2.37 13.90
N THR A 261 7.92 2.07 14.21
CA THR A 261 7.58 1.15 15.29
C THR A 261 6.21 0.51 15.09
N SER A 262 5.82 -0.42 15.97
CA SER A 262 4.47 -1.01 16.00
C SER A 262 3.67 -0.49 17.19
N PRO A 263 2.33 -0.59 17.18
CA PRO A 263 1.47 -0.21 18.31
C PRO A 263 1.88 -0.92 19.59
N GLU A 264 2.15 -2.21 19.53
CA GLU A 264 2.54 -3.03 20.69
C GLU A 264 3.84 -2.50 21.32
N ALA A 265 4.81 -2.11 20.51
CA ALA A 265 6.08 -1.58 21.02
C ALA A 265 5.87 -0.26 21.79
N ILE A 266 4.94 0.57 21.35
CA ILE A 266 4.56 1.82 22.06
C ILE A 266 3.90 1.49 23.40
N MET A 267 2.96 0.55 23.40
CA MET A 267 2.15 0.22 24.57
C MET A 267 2.93 -0.58 25.62
N LEU A 268 3.75 -1.53 25.18
CA LEU A 268 4.46 -2.44 26.07
C LEU A 268 5.76 -1.83 26.64
N ASN A 269 6.29 -0.75 26.02
CA ASN A 269 7.51 -0.12 26.50
C ASN A 269 7.27 1.24 27.12
N HIS A 270 7.14 1.27 28.42
CA HIS A 270 6.86 2.47 29.19
C HIS A 270 7.89 3.61 28.96
N ARG A 271 9.18 3.27 28.76
CA ARG A 271 10.22 4.28 28.51
C ARG A 271 10.06 4.92 27.13
N LEU A 272 9.80 4.11 26.11
CA LEU A 272 9.50 4.62 24.76
C LEU A 272 8.25 5.49 24.77
N HIS A 273 7.18 5.01 25.43
CA HIS A 273 5.91 5.75 25.56
C HIS A 273 6.13 7.14 26.16
N LYS A 274 6.85 7.23 27.30
CA LYS A 274 7.17 8.51 27.94
C LYS A 274 8.03 9.44 27.07
N LEU A 275 8.94 8.89 26.26
CA LEU A 275 9.73 9.70 25.34
C LEU A 275 8.89 10.26 24.20
N ILE A 276 7.95 9.48 23.68
CA ILE A 276 6.98 9.96 22.69
C ILE A 276 6.10 11.06 23.30
N GLU A 277 5.54 10.85 24.51
CA GLU A 277 4.77 11.89 25.21
C GLU A 277 5.57 13.18 25.42
N SER A 278 6.82 13.07 25.80
CA SER A 278 7.71 14.23 25.95
C SER A 278 7.96 14.94 24.62
N ALA A 279 8.12 14.18 23.54
CA ALA A 279 8.30 14.73 22.20
C ALA A 279 7.04 15.50 21.73
N ILE A 280 5.85 15.02 22.09
CA ILE A 280 4.59 15.72 21.82
C ILE A 280 4.52 17.03 22.60
N LYS A 281 4.66 16.96 23.93
CA LYS A 281 4.58 18.14 24.83
C LYS A 281 5.58 19.24 24.48
N THR A 282 6.65 18.91 23.81
CA THR A 282 7.69 19.86 23.39
C THR A 282 7.60 20.23 21.91
N SER A 283 6.50 19.91 21.23
CA SER A 283 6.27 20.14 19.80
C SER A 283 7.39 19.59 18.89
N TYR A 284 8.09 18.55 19.37
CA TYR A 284 9.11 17.87 18.58
C TYR A 284 8.52 16.76 17.71
N LEU A 285 7.60 15.92 18.22
CA LEU A 285 6.81 15.01 17.40
C LEU A 285 5.71 15.78 16.67
N HIS A 286 5.75 15.84 15.36
CA HIS A 286 4.82 16.64 14.56
C HIS A 286 3.89 15.77 13.71
N ASN A 287 4.41 14.69 13.14
CA ASN A 287 3.67 13.84 12.24
C ASN A 287 3.51 12.43 12.82
N ILE A 288 2.30 11.88 12.79
CA ILE A 288 2.01 10.47 13.05
C ILE A 288 1.51 9.86 11.75
N VAL A 289 2.20 8.86 11.25
CA VAL A 289 1.84 8.14 10.03
C VAL A 289 1.44 6.72 10.40
N ILE A 290 0.23 6.32 10.05
CA ILE A 290 -0.27 4.96 10.19
C ILE A 290 -0.22 4.33 8.80
N ASP A 291 0.77 3.49 8.57
CA ASP A 291 0.93 2.79 7.29
C ASP A 291 0.07 1.52 7.26
N GLU A 292 -0.44 1.17 6.07
CA GLU A 292 -1.42 0.11 5.87
C GLU A 292 -2.65 0.26 6.78
N ALA A 293 -3.18 1.47 6.87
CA ALA A 293 -4.24 1.85 7.80
C ALA A 293 -5.51 0.97 7.71
N HIS A 294 -5.78 0.33 6.55
CA HIS A 294 -6.90 -0.59 6.39
C HIS A 294 -6.91 -1.76 7.41
N ILE A 295 -5.75 -2.09 7.96
CA ILE A 295 -5.59 -3.18 8.93
C ILE A 295 -6.25 -2.88 10.27
N VAL A 296 -6.44 -1.62 10.60
CA VAL A 296 -7.13 -1.21 11.83
C VAL A 296 -8.53 -1.81 11.90
N GLU A 297 -9.22 -1.94 10.78
CA GLU A 297 -10.54 -2.57 10.71
C GLU A 297 -10.43 -4.10 10.61
N GLU A 298 -9.63 -4.62 9.67
CA GLU A 298 -9.57 -6.06 9.38
C GLU A 298 -8.90 -6.86 10.51
N TRP A 299 -7.85 -6.31 11.12
CA TRP A 299 -7.03 -6.99 12.13
C TRP A 299 -7.35 -6.57 13.56
N GLY A 300 -7.79 -5.35 13.77
CA GLY A 300 -8.15 -4.87 15.10
C GLY A 300 -9.21 -5.72 15.78
N ASN A 301 -10.16 -6.25 15.03
CA ASN A 301 -11.26 -7.04 15.59
C ASN A 301 -10.82 -8.42 16.10
N HIS A 302 -9.76 -9.05 15.55
CA HIS A 302 -9.44 -10.44 15.87
C HIS A 302 -7.96 -10.74 16.12
N PHE A 303 -7.03 -9.94 15.61
CA PHE A 303 -5.61 -10.25 15.65
C PHE A 303 -4.74 -9.26 16.44
N ARG A 304 -5.05 -7.96 16.39
CA ARG A 304 -4.23 -6.91 16.99
C ARG A 304 -5.09 -5.76 17.51
N PRO A 305 -5.70 -5.95 18.68
CA PRO A 305 -6.48 -4.91 19.34
C PRO A 305 -5.67 -3.64 19.62
N GLU A 306 -4.35 -3.75 19.65
CA GLU A 306 -3.43 -2.64 19.85
C GLU A 306 -3.56 -1.53 18.79
N PHE A 307 -3.96 -1.87 17.56
CA PHE A 307 -4.24 -0.85 16.54
C PHE A 307 -5.49 -0.03 16.84
N GLN A 308 -6.51 -0.65 17.41
CA GLN A 308 -7.71 0.09 17.83
C GLN A 308 -7.45 0.89 19.12
N ILE A 309 -6.71 0.32 20.07
CA ILE A 309 -6.26 1.03 21.26
C ILE A 309 -5.42 2.27 20.88
N LEU A 310 -4.62 2.16 19.83
CA LEU A 310 -3.81 3.26 19.34
C LEU A 310 -4.65 4.51 19.03
N SER A 311 -5.89 4.36 18.55
CA SER A 311 -6.77 5.51 18.30
C SER A 311 -7.03 6.32 19.56
N ILE A 312 -7.30 5.66 20.69
CA ILE A 312 -7.50 6.31 22.00
C ILE A 312 -6.23 7.08 22.42
N ILE A 313 -5.07 6.43 22.25
CA ILE A 313 -3.79 7.05 22.60
C ILE A 313 -3.51 8.25 21.70
N VAL A 314 -3.77 8.15 20.40
CA VAL A 314 -3.58 9.25 19.45
C VAL A 314 -4.52 10.43 19.76
N GLN A 315 -5.77 10.18 20.10
CA GLN A 315 -6.69 11.23 20.53
C GLN A 315 -6.20 11.94 21.81
N LYS A 316 -5.74 11.18 22.79
CA LYS A 316 -5.10 11.74 23.99
C LYS A 316 -3.87 12.59 23.65
N TRP A 317 -3.02 12.14 22.74
CA TRP A 317 -1.85 12.87 22.29
C TRP A 317 -2.21 14.16 21.55
N ARG A 318 -3.26 14.13 20.75
CA ARG A 318 -3.79 15.31 20.07
C ARG A 318 -4.21 16.40 21.07
N ASN A 319 -4.96 16.03 22.11
CA ASN A 319 -5.37 16.96 23.16
C ASN A 319 -4.16 17.59 23.88
N TRP A 320 -3.10 16.81 24.11
CA TRP A 320 -1.87 17.33 24.74
C TRP A 320 -1.05 18.21 23.83
N SER A 321 -1.22 18.06 22.54
CA SER A 321 -0.46 18.82 21.53
C SER A 321 -1.06 20.20 21.25
N ASN A 322 -2.16 20.60 21.88
CA ASN A 322 -2.91 21.80 21.48
C ASN A 322 -3.25 21.78 19.98
N ASN A 323 -3.59 20.61 19.46
CA ASN A 323 -4.01 20.39 18.08
C ASN A 323 -2.95 20.74 16.99
N TYR A 324 -1.66 20.62 17.27
CA TYR A 324 -0.66 20.78 16.20
C TYR A 324 -0.29 19.46 15.51
N LEU A 325 -0.60 18.29 16.10
CA LEU A 325 -0.26 16.99 15.52
C LEU A 325 -1.01 16.75 14.22
N ARG A 326 -0.26 16.37 13.18
CA ARG A 326 -0.79 15.94 11.89
C ARG A 326 -0.84 14.43 11.84
N ILE A 327 -1.96 13.85 11.36
CA ILE A 327 -2.15 12.41 11.28
C ILE A 327 -2.32 12.00 9.84
N TYR A 328 -1.56 11.02 9.41
CA TYR A 328 -1.57 10.48 8.06
C TYR A 328 -1.98 9.02 8.08
N LEU A 329 -2.99 8.67 7.29
CA LEU A 329 -3.49 7.32 7.13
C LEU A 329 -3.16 6.85 5.71
N LEU A 330 -2.19 5.96 5.58
CA LEU A 330 -1.74 5.50 4.26
C LEU A 330 -2.30 4.12 3.96
N SER A 331 -2.84 3.92 2.76
CA SER A 331 -3.31 2.61 2.29
C SER A 331 -3.21 2.48 0.77
N ALA A 332 -3.33 1.24 0.27
CA ALA A 332 -3.32 0.96 -1.17
C ALA A 332 -4.71 1.07 -1.80
N THR A 333 -5.71 0.55 -1.12
CA THR A 333 -7.12 0.57 -1.50
C THR A 333 -7.96 0.60 -0.24
N LEU A 334 -9.04 1.37 -0.23
CA LEU A 334 -9.94 1.47 0.91
C LEU A 334 -11.39 1.44 0.44
N PRO A 335 -12.21 0.49 0.95
CA PRO A 335 -13.66 0.58 0.87
C PRO A 335 -14.16 1.83 1.61
N GLU A 336 -15.32 2.36 1.20
CA GLU A 336 -15.89 3.55 1.83
C GLU A 336 -16.18 3.36 3.32
N LEU A 337 -16.68 2.17 3.70
CA LEU A 337 -16.92 1.83 5.10
C LEU A 337 -15.63 1.91 5.94
N THR A 338 -14.54 1.34 5.43
CA THR A 338 -13.23 1.40 6.11
C THR A 338 -12.74 2.84 6.24
N THR A 339 -12.95 3.65 5.20
CA THR A 339 -12.62 5.09 5.22
C THR A 339 -13.35 5.81 6.35
N LYS A 340 -14.66 5.60 6.46
CA LYS A 340 -15.48 6.17 7.53
C LYS A 340 -15.00 5.74 8.91
N THR A 341 -14.79 4.44 9.12
CA THR A 341 -14.29 3.89 10.40
C THR A 341 -12.93 4.49 10.78
N LEU A 342 -12.02 4.66 9.82
CA LEU A 342 -10.71 5.25 10.10
C LEU A 342 -10.79 6.71 10.51
N PHE A 343 -11.70 7.50 9.93
CA PHE A 343 -11.92 8.88 10.36
C PHE A 343 -12.65 8.97 11.71
N GLU A 344 -13.56 8.05 12.01
CA GLU A 344 -14.17 7.95 13.35
C GLU A 344 -13.11 7.64 14.42
N LEU A 345 -12.09 6.84 14.10
CA LEU A 345 -11.05 6.45 15.06
C LEU A 345 -9.94 7.50 15.19
N PHE A 346 -9.48 8.08 14.10
CA PHE A 346 -8.30 8.94 14.07
C PHE A 346 -8.57 10.36 13.59
N GLY A 347 -9.75 10.61 13.02
CA GLY A 347 -10.14 11.88 12.46
C GLY A 347 -10.65 12.87 13.54
N GLU A 348 -11.02 14.03 13.05
CA GLU A 348 -11.72 15.09 13.79
C GLU A 348 -12.60 15.84 12.80
N ASP A 349 -13.85 16.10 13.18
CA ASP A 349 -14.81 16.78 12.30
C ASP A 349 -14.29 18.17 11.88
N GLY A 350 -14.42 18.48 10.62
CA GLY A 350 -13.93 19.72 10.05
C GLY A 350 -12.42 19.76 9.76
N LYS A 351 -11.68 18.65 9.97
CA LYS A 351 -10.22 18.60 9.79
C LYS A 351 -9.73 17.41 8.95
N ASN A 352 -10.63 16.72 8.25
CA ASN A 352 -10.32 15.51 7.51
C ASN A 352 -10.12 15.80 6.02
N VAL A 353 -9.06 15.28 5.47
CA VAL A 353 -8.74 15.34 4.04
C VAL A 353 -8.55 13.92 3.51
N GLN A 354 -9.13 13.63 2.36
CA GLN A 354 -8.86 12.40 1.63
C GLN A 354 -8.21 12.73 0.30
N TYR A 355 -7.07 12.15 0.05
CA TYR A 355 -6.46 12.09 -1.25
C TYR A 355 -6.60 10.69 -1.83
N ARG A 356 -7.34 10.55 -2.91
CA ARG A 356 -7.62 9.24 -3.51
C ARG A 356 -7.18 9.18 -4.95
N CYS A 357 -6.40 8.15 -5.25
CA CYS A 357 -6.10 7.73 -6.60
C CYS A 357 -6.33 6.22 -6.69
N ASP A 358 -7.60 5.82 -6.61
CA ASP A 358 -8.00 4.43 -6.65
C ASP A 358 -7.93 3.91 -8.08
N ALA A 359 -6.86 3.22 -8.42
CA ALA A 359 -6.71 2.54 -9.70
C ALA A 359 -6.49 1.04 -9.49
N LEU A 360 -7.21 0.22 -10.24
CA LEU A 360 -6.89 -1.20 -10.31
C LEU A 360 -5.54 -1.38 -11.00
N ARG A 361 -4.77 -2.33 -10.51
CA ARG A 361 -3.47 -2.64 -11.07
C ARG A 361 -3.57 -3.19 -12.48
N LYS A 362 -2.65 -2.78 -13.34
CA LYS A 362 -2.56 -3.20 -14.76
C LYS A 362 -1.82 -4.53 -14.97
N GLU A 363 -1.06 -4.98 -13.98
CA GLU A 363 -0.18 -6.14 -14.10
C GLU A 363 -0.94 -7.48 -14.04
N PRO A 364 -1.98 -7.70 -13.21
CA PRO A 364 -2.61 -9.01 -13.10
C PRO A 364 -3.42 -9.42 -14.33
N ARG A 365 -3.28 -10.69 -14.70
CA ARG A 365 -4.13 -11.43 -15.62
C ARG A 365 -4.89 -12.46 -14.80
N PHE A 366 -6.20 -12.54 -14.97
CA PHE A 366 -7.06 -13.36 -14.13
C PHE A 366 -7.52 -14.62 -14.87
N ILE A 367 -7.35 -15.77 -14.23
CA ILE A 367 -7.88 -17.07 -14.69
C ILE A 367 -8.75 -17.64 -13.58
N LEU A 368 -9.91 -18.19 -13.94
CA LEU A 368 -10.85 -18.82 -13.02
C LEU A 368 -11.14 -20.25 -13.50
N LYS A 369 -10.89 -21.23 -12.62
CA LYS A 369 -11.15 -22.64 -12.87
C LYS A 369 -11.94 -23.23 -11.70
N ASN A 370 -13.25 -23.27 -11.83
CA ASN A 370 -14.11 -23.86 -10.81
C ASN A 370 -14.04 -25.39 -10.86
N GLU A 371 -13.69 -26.03 -9.74
CA GLU A 371 -13.60 -27.47 -9.64
C GLU A 371 -14.63 -28.03 -8.66
N LYS A 372 -15.24 -29.14 -9.08
CA LYS A 372 -16.21 -29.90 -8.25
C LYS A 372 -15.60 -31.19 -7.68
N ASP A 373 -14.43 -31.56 -8.12
CA ASP A 373 -13.67 -32.72 -7.70
C ASP A 373 -12.38 -32.25 -7.03
N ILE A 374 -12.14 -32.68 -5.80
CA ILE A 374 -10.98 -32.24 -5.01
C ILE A 374 -9.67 -32.77 -5.59
N GLU A 375 -9.62 -33.98 -6.12
CA GLU A 375 -8.41 -34.55 -6.71
C GLU A 375 -8.06 -33.85 -8.03
N LYS A 376 -9.08 -33.43 -8.82
CA LYS A 376 -8.85 -32.62 -10.02
C LYS A 376 -8.32 -31.23 -9.63
N ARG A 377 -8.86 -30.61 -8.56
CA ARG A 377 -8.31 -29.34 -8.05
C ARG A 377 -6.85 -29.50 -7.70
N ILE A 378 -6.50 -30.52 -6.94
CA ILE A 378 -5.13 -30.81 -6.54
C ILE A 378 -4.23 -31.01 -7.76
N TYR A 379 -4.66 -31.80 -8.74
CA TYR A 379 -3.95 -32.00 -10.00
C TYR A 379 -3.70 -30.67 -10.72
N HIS A 380 -4.73 -29.83 -10.86
CA HIS A 380 -4.60 -28.52 -11.54
C HIS A 380 -3.66 -27.57 -10.81
N VAL A 381 -3.67 -27.56 -9.48
CA VAL A 381 -2.73 -26.78 -8.67
C VAL A 381 -1.29 -27.25 -8.84
N LEU A 382 -1.06 -28.57 -8.79
CA LEU A 382 0.28 -29.13 -8.98
C LEU A 382 0.83 -28.85 -10.37
N GLU A 383 0.01 -29.00 -11.42
CA GLU A 383 0.40 -28.62 -12.78
C GLU A 383 0.68 -27.11 -12.92
N ALA A 384 -0.12 -26.27 -12.27
CA ALA A 384 0.12 -24.84 -12.23
C ALA A 384 1.48 -24.50 -11.57
N ILE A 385 1.81 -25.17 -10.46
CA ILE A 385 3.11 -25.02 -9.78
C ILE A 385 4.26 -25.41 -10.71
N LYS A 386 4.13 -26.45 -11.49
CA LYS A 386 5.19 -26.92 -12.41
C LYS A 386 5.37 -26.01 -13.61
N LYS A 387 4.28 -25.50 -14.20
CA LYS A 387 4.27 -24.92 -15.54
C LYS A 387 4.03 -23.40 -15.61
N LEU A 388 3.57 -22.74 -14.56
CA LEU A 388 3.31 -21.31 -14.57
C LEU A 388 4.55 -20.48 -14.19
N PRO A 389 4.62 -19.20 -14.57
CA PRO A 389 5.79 -18.34 -14.31
C PRO A 389 6.12 -18.19 -12.83
N LYS A 390 7.40 -18.20 -12.46
CA LYS A 390 7.90 -18.03 -11.08
C LYS A 390 8.57 -16.66 -10.91
N PRO A 391 8.64 -16.19 -9.63
CA PRO A 391 8.21 -16.81 -8.35
C PRO A 391 6.69 -16.94 -8.22
N LEU A 392 6.22 -17.97 -7.51
CA LEU A 392 4.82 -18.33 -7.36
C LEU A 392 4.43 -18.42 -5.87
N ILE A 393 3.25 -17.88 -5.51
CA ILE A 393 2.62 -18.07 -4.21
C ILE A 393 1.35 -18.87 -4.38
N LEU A 394 1.21 -19.99 -3.64
CA LEU A 394 -0.02 -20.75 -3.52
C LEU A 394 -0.71 -20.42 -2.21
N TYR A 395 -1.90 -19.84 -2.27
CA TYR A 395 -2.76 -19.61 -1.12
C TYR A 395 -3.71 -20.79 -0.91
N VAL A 396 -3.77 -21.25 0.34
CA VAL A 396 -4.62 -22.34 0.82
C VAL A 396 -5.37 -21.91 2.07
N ILE A 397 -6.46 -22.63 2.41
CA ILE A 397 -7.34 -22.21 3.51
C ILE A 397 -6.77 -22.50 4.89
N SER A 398 -6.01 -23.60 5.04
CA SER A 398 -5.55 -24.11 6.32
C SER A 398 -4.08 -24.54 6.31
N PRO A 399 -3.43 -24.59 7.49
CA PRO A 399 -2.09 -25.18 7.60
C PRO A 399 -2.03 -26.64 7.13
N ASP A 400 -3.06 -27.42 7.41
CA ASP A 400 -3.09 -28.86 7.05
C ASP A 400 -3.17 -29.04 5.52
N GLU A 401 -3.87 -28.14 4.82
CA GLU A 401 -3.86 -28.14 3.34
C GLU A 401 -2.50 -27.69 2.78
N ALA A 402 -1.83 -26.73 3.44
CA ALA A 402 -0.47 -26.35 3.07
C ALA A 402 0.49 -27.52 3.19
N ASP A 403 0.42 -28.26 4.29
CA ASP A 403 1.24 -29.45 4.55
C ASP A 403 0.93 -30.56 3.51
N MET A 404 -0.32 -30.76 3.13
CA MET A 404 -0.71 -31.70 2.10
C MET A 404 -0.05 -31.40 0.75
N TYR A 405 -0.11 -30.17 0.25
CA TYR A 405 0.55 -29.77 -0.99
C TYR A 405 2.08 -29.87 -0.89
N TYR A 406 2.63 -29.45 0.23
CA TYR A 406 4.05 -29.54 0.51
C TYR A 406 4.57 -30.99 0.42
N HIS A 407 3.91 -31.93 1.12
CA HIS A 407 4.30 -33.33 1.09
C HIS A 407 4.12 -33.98 -0.29
N ARG A 408 3.06 -33.63 -1.04
CA ARG A 408 2.90 -34.13 -2.41
C ARG A 408 4.05 -33.67 -3.31
N LEU A 409 4.47 -32.41 -3.22
CA LEU A 409 5.59 -31.90 -4.01
C LEU A 409 6.94 -32.48 -3.57
N LEU A 410 7.16 -32.67 -2.27
CA LEU A 410 8.36 -33.38 -1.77
C LEU A 410 8.44 -34.78 -2.33
N ASN A 411 7.33 -35.55 -2.33
CA ASN A 411 7.26 -36.90 -2.85
C ASN A 411 7.49 -36.96 -4.37
N GLU A 412 7.20 -35.90 -5.09
CA GLU A 412 7.54 -35.80 -6.52
C GLU A 412 9.03 -35.48 -6.76
N GLY A 413 9.77 -34.95 -5.78
CA GLY A 413 11.20 -34.66 -5.89
C GLY A 413 11.59 -33.21 -5.77
N PHE A 414 10.65 -32.30 -5.46
CA PHE A 414 10.96 -30.91 -5.12
C PHE A 414 11.59 -30.83 -3.73
N GLY A 415 12.49 -29.90 -3.50
CA GLY A 415 13.16 -29.71 -2.21
C GLY A 415 13.20 -28.27 -1.73
N ASN A 416 13.00 -27.31 -2.65
CA ASN A 416 13.15 -25.88 -2.35
C ASN A 416 11.80 -25.15 -2.37
N ILE A 417 10.86 -25.70 -1.60
CA ILE A 417 9.50 -25.21 -1.41
C ILE A 417 9.30 -24.96 0.08
N PHE A 418 8.65 -23.88 0.47
CA PHE A 418 8.36 -23.59 1.87
C PHE A 418 6.87 -23.45 2.13
N THR A 419 6.47 -23.89 3.34
CA THR A 419 5.16 -23.56 3.89
C THR A 419 5.26 -22.36 4.83
N TYR A 420 4.33 -21.41 4.69
CA TYR A 420 4.23 -20.27 5.56
C TYR A 420 2.81 -20.13 6.10
N THR A 421 2.63 -20.53 7.35
CA THR A 421 1.33 -20.58 8.01
C THR A 421 1.37 -19.93 9.39
N GLY A 422 0.22 -19.87 10.06
CA GLY A 422 0.15 -19.46 11.46
C GLY A 422 0.97 -20.36 12.40
N LYS A 423 1.19 -21.63 12.05
CA LYS A 423 1.96 -22.62 12.82
C LYS A 423 3.49 -22.51 12.60
N THR A 424 3.95 -21.80 11.57
CA THR A 424 5.40 -21.68 11.27
C THR A 424 6.11 -20.89 12.37
N PRO A 425 7.19 -21.41 12.99
CA PRO A 425 7.96 -20.73 14.02
C PRO A 425 8.58 -19.41 13.54
N ASN A 426 8.78 -18.45 14.45
CA ASN A 426 9.22 -17.11 14.07
C ASN A 426 10.63 -17.07 13.46
N ASP A 427 11.56 -17.89 13.96
CA ASP A 427 12.91 -18.03 13.42
C ASP A 427 12.92 -18.61 12.00
N GLU A 428 12.07 -19.59 11.74
CA GLU A 428 11.88 -20.13 10.40
C GLU A 428 11.24 -19.11 9.45
N ARG A 429 10.27 -18.33 9.94
CA ARG A 429 9.64 -17.25 9.14
C ARG A 429 10.67 -16.26 8.62
N GLU A 430 11.57 -15.79 9.47
CA GLU A 430 12.62 -14.84 9.07
C GLU A 430 13.56 -15.46 8.01
N ASN A 431 13.96 -16.71 8.20
CA ASN A 431 14.79 -17.42 7.23
C ASN A 431 14.09 -17.64 5.89
N TYR A 432 12.82 -18.04 5.90
CA TYR A 432 12.03 -18.23 4.68
C TYR A 432 11.83 -16.93 3.92
N LEU A 433 11.53 -15.84 4.62
CA LEU A 433 11.40 -14.51 4.00
C LEU A 433 12.73 -14.02 3.40
N LYS A 434 13.85 -14.28 4.06
CA LYS A 434 15.17 -13.94 3.53
C LYS A 434 15.45 -14.69 2.23
N LYS A 435 15.33 -16.02 2.23
CA LYS A 435 15.55 -16.86 1.05
C LYS A 435 14.58 -16.50 -0.10
N TRP A 436 13.33 -16.15 0.24
CA TRP A 436 12.35 -15.67 -0.73
C TRP A 436 12.79 -14.37 -1.40
N LYS A 437 13.23 -13.40 -0.62
CA LYS A 437 13.71 -12.11 -1.13
C LYS A 437 14.97 -12.25 -1.98
N GLU A 438 15.87 -13.15 -1.61
CA GLU A 438 17.11 -13.45 -2.32
C GLU A 438 16.92 -14.28 -3.60
N ASN A 439 15.70 -14.66 -3.94
CA ASN A 439 15.34 -15.53 -5.07
C ASN A 439 15.91 -16.95 -4.96
N ASP A 440 16.16 -17.43 -3.76
CA ASP A 440 16.58 -18.81 -3.54
C ASP A 440 15.43 -19.80 -3.55
N VAL A 441 14.20 -19.32 -3.41
CA VAL A 441 12.96 -20.11 -3.42
C VAL A 441 12.04 -19.59 -4.51
N ASP A 442 11.43 -20.51 -5.25
CA ASP A 442 10.54 -20.19 -6.36
C ASP A 442 9.06 -20.37 -6.03
N VAL A 443 8.73 -21.16 -4.99
CA VAL A 443 7.36 -21.47 -4.60
C VAL A 443 7.20 -21.37 -3.09
N ILE A 444 6.19 -20.61 -2.66
CA ILE A 444 5.71 -20.58 -1.27
C ILE A 444 4.28 -21.07 -1.23
N ILE A 445 3.97 -22.01 -0.34
CA ILE A 445 2.63 -22.47 -0.01
C ILE A 445 2.22 -21.77 1.28
N ALA A 446 1.14 -21.01 1.25
CA ALA A 446 0.82 -20.11 2.34
C ALA A 446 -0.66 -20.11 2.71
N THR A 447 -0.93 -19.89 3.98
CA THR A 447 -2.24 -19.39 4.41
C THR A 447 -2.22 -17.86 4.39
N SER A 448 -3.35 -17.25 4.74
CA SER A 448 -3.48 -15.81 4.96
C SER A 448 -2.42 -15.19 5.88
N ALA A 449 -1.73 -16.00 6.68
CA ALA A 449 -0.61 -15.55 7.51
C ALA A 449 0.57 -14.98 6.67
N PHE A 450 0.71 -15.40 5.41
CA PHE A 450 1.66 -14.83 4.44
C PHE A 450 1.06 -13.56 3.81
N GLY A 451 0.58 -12.68 4.67
CA GLY A 451 -0.17 -11.51 4.25
C GLY A 451 0.63 -10.22 4.33
N MET A 452 1.41 -9.99 5.36
CA MET A 452 2.03 -8.68 5.61
C MET A 452 3.52 -8.77 5.85
N GLY A 453 4.22 -7.71 5.46
CA GLY A 453 5.68 -7.67 5.58
C GLY A 453 6.42 -8.50 4.53
N VAL A 454 5.72 -8.98 3.51
CA VAL A 454 6.35 -9.73 2.42
C VAL A 454 6.34 -8.86 1.17
N ASP A 455 7.40 -8.08 1.02
CA ASP A 455 7.63 -7.33 -0.21
C ASP A 455 8.66 -8.04 -1.09
N LYS A 456 8.18 -8.57 -2.22
CA LYS A 456 8.99 -9.11 -3.29
C LYS A 456 8.42 -8.62 -4.62
N SER A 457 9.19 -7.81 -5.32
CA SER A 457 8.72 -7.11 -6.51
C SER A 457 8.41 -8.03 -7.70
N ASN A 458 9.20 -9.08 -7.87
CA ASN A 458 9.21 -9.92 -9.07
C ASN A 458 8.33 -11.19 -9.00
N VAL A 459 7.33 -11.25 -8.10
CA VAL A 459 6.38 -12.37 -8.08
C VAL A 459 5.57 -12.38 -9.38
N ARG A 460 5.50 -13.55 -10.05
CA ARG A 460 4.83 -13.68 -11.36
C ARG A 460 3.46 -14.34 -11.28
N THR A 461 3.26 -15.25 -10.32
CA THR A 461 2.00 -15.98 -10.23
C THR A 461 1.49 -16.05 -8.80
N ILE A 462 0.20 -15.78 -8.63
CA ILE A 462 -0.57 -16.08 -7.42
C ILE A 462 -1.60 -17.14 -7.78
N VAL A 463 -1.59 -18.25 -7.04
CA VAL A 463 -2.59 -19.31 -7.15
C VAL A 463 -3.43 -19.32 -5.88
N HIS A 464 -4.74 -19.21 -5.99
CA HIS A 464 -5.66 -19.43 -4.90
C HIS A 464 -6.32 -20.79 -5.07
N ALA A 465 -5.97 -21.75 -4.22
CA ALA A 465 -6.65 -23.04 -4.09
C ALA A 465 -7.69 -23.00 -2.95
N CYS A 466 -8.20 -21.81 -2.63
CA CYS A 466 -9.21 -21.58 -1.62
C CYS A 466 -10.01 -20.32 -1.97
N ALA A 467 -11.24 -20.20 -1.46
CA ALA A 467 -11.98 -18.94 -1.54
C ALA A 467 -11.57 -18.03 -0.38
N PRO A 468 -10.96 -16.87 -0.63
CA PRO A 468 -10.73 -15.87 0.41
C PRO A 468 -12.05 -15.41 1.05
N GLU A 469 -11.99 -14.93 2.29
CA GLU A 469 -13.17 -14.52 3.06
C GLU A 469 -13.91 -13.34 2.39
N THR A 470 -13.17 -12.43 1.78
CA THR A 470 -13.72 -11.27 1.08
C THR A 470 -12.99 -11.02 -0.24
N LEU A 471 -13.67 -10.30 -1.14
CA LEU A 471 -13.07 -9.89 -2.41
C LEU A 471 -11.97 -8.82 -2.21
N ASN A 472 -12.04 -8.02 -1.13
CA ASN A 472 -10.98 -7.10 -0.74
C ASN A 472 -9.68 -7.86 -0.43
N ARG A 473 -9.76 -8.89 0.41
CA ARG A 473 -8.63 -9.74 0.73
C ARG A 473 -8.05 -10.45 -0.50
N PHE A 474 -8.93 -10.99 -1.35
CA PHE A 474 -8.50 -11.57 -2.63
C PHE A 474 -7.67 -10.58 -3.45
N TYR A 475 -8.12 -9.33 -3.57
CA TYR A 475 -7.41 -8.31 -4.31
C TYR A 475 -6.07 -7.91 -3.68
N GLN A 476 -6.01 -7.84 -2.36
CA GLN A 476 -4.76 -7.57 -1.62
C GLN A 476 -3.72 -8.68 -1.82
N GLU A 477 -4.14 -9.94 -1.80
CA GLU A 477 -3.26 -11.09 -2.06
C GLU A 477 -2.75 -11.10 -3.49
N ILE A 478 -3.59 -10.80 -4.48
CA ILE A 478 -3.19 -10.60 -5.89
C ILE A 478 -2.20 -9.45 -6.01
N GLY A 479 -2.38 -8.39 -5.25
CA GLY A 479 -1.51 -7.21 -5.22
C GLY A 479 -0.05 -7.48 -4.83
N ARG A 480 0.30 -8.72 -4.44
CA ARG A 480 1.68 -9.12 -4.15
C ARG A 480 2.49 -9.44 -5.41
N ALA A 481 1.83 -9.78 -6.51
CA ALA A 481 2.50 -10.07 -7.78
C ALA A 481 2.65 -8.83 -8.66
N GLY A 482 3.67 -8.80 -9.50
CA GLY A 482 3.90 -7.74 -10.49
C GLY A 482 4.23 -6.37 -9.89
N ARG A 483 4.79 -6.29 -8.68
CA ARG A 483 5.14 -5.00 -8.05
C ARG A 483 6.28 -4.26 -8.75
N ASP A 484 7.01 -4.95 -9.60
CA ASP A 484 8.01 -4.38 -10.50
C ASP A 484 7.42 -3.74 -11.77
N GLY A 485 6.07 -3.69 -11.89
CA GLY A 485 5.38 -3.15 -13.06
C GLY A 485 5.26 -4.11 -14.24
N LEU A 486 5.76 -5.35 -14.12
CA LEU A 486 5.64 -6.37 -15.16
C LEU A 486 4.40 -7.23 -14.97
N PRO A 487 3.87 -7.84 -16.04
CA PRO A 487 2.68 -8.66 -15.97
C PRO A 487 2.80 -9.80 -14.97
N SER A 488 1.68 -10.13 -14.33
CA SER A 488 1.56 -11.23 -13.39
C SER A 488 0.28 -12.02 -13.64
N LEU A 489 0.22 -13.25 -13.14
CA LEU A 489 -0.91 -14.14 -13.28
C LEU A 489 -1.60 -14.33 -11.92
N SER A 490 -2.92 -14.22 -11.90
CA SER A 490 -3.78 -14.60 -10.78
C SER A 490 -4.67 -15.76 -11.22
N LEU A 491 -4.36 -16.95 -10.70
CA LEU A 491 -5.11 -18.17 -10.96
C LEU A 491 -5.97 -18.52 -9.75
N PHE A 492 -7.28 -18.54 -9.93
CA PHE A 492 -8.24 -18.88 -8.89
C PHE A 492 -8.90 -20.22 -9.19
N ILE A 493 -8.67 -21.23 -8.33
CA ILE A 493 -9.18 -22.60 -8.46
C ILE A 493 -10.02 -22.97 -7.24
N PRO A 494 -11.22 -22.37 -7.06
CA PRO A 494 -12.06 -22.71 -5.93
C PRO A 494 -12.68 -24.09 -6.08
N TYR A 495 -12.82 -24.80 -4.94
CA TYR A 495 -13.61 -26.01 -4.85
C TYR A 495 -15.08 -25.70 -4.62
N THR A 496 -15.91 -26.07 -5.58
CA THR A 496 -17.36 -25.80 -5.59
C THR A 496 -18.20 -27.05 -5.47
N GLY A 497 -17.66 -28.12 -4.88
CA GLY A 497 -18.41 -29.34 -4.61
C GLY A 497 -19.62 -29.13 -3.70
N LYS A 498 -20.54 -30.10 -3.68
CA LYS A 498 -21.81 -29.99 -2.91
C LYS A 498 -21.67 -30.28 -1.41
N ASN A 499 -20.48 -30.56 -0.91
CA ASN A 499 -20.24 -30.93 0.48
C ASN A 499 -20.06 -29.72 1.37
N ASP A 500 -20.27 -29.88 2.68
CA ASP A 500 -19.99 -28.84 3.72
C ASP A 500 -18.55 -28.37 3.74
N ASN A 501 -17.66 -29.07 3.04
CA ASN A 501 -16.24 -28.73 2.86
C ASN A 501 -15.96 -27.93 1.59
N SER A 502 -16.96 -27.37 0.91
CA SER A 502 -16.69 -26.43 -0.19
C SER A 502 -15.99 -25.17 0.34
N ASP A 503 -15.13 -24.58 -0.48
CA ASP A 503 -14.39 -23.38 -0.09
C ASP A 503 -15.33 -22.25 0.38
N LEU A 504 -16.49 -22.13 -0.25
CA LEU A 504 -17.51 -21.16 0.16
C LEU A 504 -18.14 -21.49 1.51
N SER A 505 -18.38 -22.77 1.83
CA SER A 505 -18.92 -23.18 3.13
C SER A 505 -17.91 -22.90 4.24
N ILE A 506 -16.63 -23.18 4.00
CA ILE A 506 -15.55 -22.89 4.95
C ILE A 506 -15.41 -21.36 5.14
N SER A 507 -15.38 -20.58 4.07
CA SER A 507 -15.31 -19.14 4.12
C SER A 507 -16.49 -18.54 4.90
N HIS A 508 -17.71 -19.02 4.66
CA HIS A 508 -18.89 -18.61 5.41
C HIS A 508 -18.80 -18.96 6.90
N SER A 509 -18.29 -20.16 7.21
CA SER A 509 -18.08 -20.61 8.60
C SER A 509 -17.07 -19.71 9.35
N LEU A 510 -15.98 -19.34 8.69
CA LEU A 510 -14.98 -18.44 9.26
C LEU A 510 -15.58 -17.05 9.56
N ILE A 511 -16.35 -16.49 8.64
CA ILE A 511 -17.04 -15.22 8.81
C ILE A 511 -18.03 -15.30 9.98
N SER A 512 -18.79 -16.38 10.09
CA SER A 512 -19.83 -16.54 11.13
C SER A 512 -19.23 -16.71 12.52
N LYS A 513 -18.11 -17.43 12.66
CA LYS A 513 -17.42 -17.67 13.94
C LYS A 513 -16.72 -16.42 14.49
N SER A 514 -16.50 -15.42 13.67
CA SER A 514 -15.78 -14.22 14.06
C SER A 514 -16.64 -13.14 14.72
N THR A 515 -17.92 -13.44 15.05
CA THR A 515 -18.84 -12.47 15.64
C THR A 515 -19.32 -12.93 17.02
N LEU A 516 -19.31 -12.02 17.98
CA LEU A 516 -20.05 -12.20 19.23
C LEU A 516 -21.52 -11.85 19.00
N THR A 517 -22.42 -12.67 19.51
CA THR A 517 -23.85 -12.30 19.56
C THR A 517 -24.08 -11.20 20.59
N THR A 518 -25.13 -10.41 20.41
CA THR A 518 -25.50 -9.33 21.34
C THR A 518 -25.60 -9.82 22.79
N ASN A 519 -26.15 -11.01 22.98
CA ASN A 519 -26.23 -11.67 24.30
C ASN A 519 -24.85 -11.93 24.91
N ILE A 520 -23.91 -12.44 24.14
CA ILE A 520 -22.55 -12.69 24.62
C ILE A 520 -21.84 -11.37 24.93
N ILE A 521 -22.05 -10.34 24.12
CA ILE A 521 -21.52 -8.99 24.33
C ILE A 521 -22.00 -8.43 25.68
N ALA A 522 -23.31 -8.45 25.93
CA ALA A 522 -23.89 -7.97 27.17
C ALA A 522 -23.33 -8.72 28.39
N LYS A 523 -23.31 -10.05 28.33
CA LYS A 523 -22.77 -10.87 29.44
C LYS A 523 -21.30 -10.58 29.72
N ARG A 524 -20.49 -10.35 28.68
CA ARG A 524 -19.08 -9.97 28.85
C ARG A 524 -18.94 -8.59 29.48
N PHE A 525 -19.75 -7.63 29.02
CA PHE A 525 -19.73 -6.27 29.53
C PHE A 525 -20.06 -6.26 31.02
N TYR A 526 -21.16 -6.92 31.46
CA TYR A 526 -21.52 -7.01 32.86
C TYR A 526 -20.44 -7.70 33.71
N SER A 527 -19.83 -8.77 33.19
CA SER A 527 -18.74 -9.43 33.90
C SER A 527 -17.51 -8.52 34.08
N LEU A 528 -17.25 -7.62 33.13
CA LEU A 528 -16.18 -6.62 33.25
C LEU A 528 -16.53 -5.55 34.27
N VAL A 529 -17.74 -4.99 34.20
CA VAL A 529 -18.21 -3.92 35.11
C VAL A 529 -18.23 -4.41 36.54
N ASP A 530 -18.78 -5.59 36.81
CA ASP A 530 -18.90 -6.18 38.13
C ASP A 530 -17.55 -6.40 38.84
N LYS A 531 -16.50 -6.70 38.06
CA LYS A 531 -15.14 -6.90 38.56
C LYS A 531 -14.24 -5.67 38.44
N SER A 532 -14.76 -4.53 38.02
CA SER A 532 -14.01 -3.28 37.93
C SER A 532 -13.79 -2.65 39.29
N SER A 533 -12.64 -2.02 39.49
CA SER A 533 -12.48 -1.04 40.55
C SER A 533 -13.12 0.29 40.13
N ILE A 534 -13.82 0.94 41.04
CA ILE A 534 -14.59 2.15 40.78
C ILE A 534 -14.02 3.29 41.62
N GLU A 535 -13.63 4.38 40.97
CA GLU A 535 -13.19 5.61 41.63
C GLU A 535 -14.05 6.78 41.10
N GLY A 536 -15.04 7.20 41.89
CA GLY A 536 -16.05 8.17 41.48
C GLY A 536 -16.96 7.62 40.39
N ASP A 537 -16.89 8.20 39.18
CA ASP A 537 -17.60 7.75 37.97
C ASP A 537 -16.72 6.98 37.00
N VAL A 538 -15.47 6.68 37.38
CA VAL A 538 -14.47 6.00 36.54
C VAL A 538 -14.34 4.54 36.93
N TYR A 539 -14.59 3.67 35.98
CA TYR A 539 -14.39 2.22 36.05
C TYR A 539 -13.02 1.85 35.56
N THR A 540 -12.34 0.94 36.25
CA THR A 540 -11.05 0.36 35.80
C THR A 540 -11.19 -1.15 35.69
N SER A 541 -11.20 -1.68 34.47
CA SER A 541 -11.34 -3.12 34.21
C SER A 541 -10.03 -3.76 33.81
N ASP A 542 -9.73 -4.91 34.40
CA ASP A 542 -8.72 -5.87 33.90
C ASP A 542 -9.33 -6.61 32.70
N LEU A 543 -8.81 -6.40 31.52
CA LEU A 543 -9.34 -6.97 30.28
C LEU A 543 -9.04 -8.46 30.11
N SER A 544 -8.23 -9.06 30.98
CA SER A 544 -8.09 -10.53 31.06
C SER A 544 -9.27 -11.20 31.78
N THR A 545 -10.19 -10.44 32.39
CA THR A 545 -11.33 -10.95 33.11
C THR A 545 -12.16 -11.93 32.26
N PRO A 546 -12.34 -13.19 32.71
CA PRO A 546 -13.20 -14.15 32.03
C PRO A 546 -14.68 -13.81 32.24
N PRO A 547 -15.50 -14.02 31.20
CA PRO A 547 -16.95 -13.88 31.36
C PRO A 547 -17.50 -14.93 32.31
N GLU A 548 -18.59 -14.61 32.99
CA GLU A 548 -19.23 -15.50 34.00
C GLU A 548 -19.74 -16.81 33.42
N TYR A 549 -20.13 -16.81 32.16
CA TYR A 549 -20.62 -18.02 31.47
C TYR A 549 -19.53 -19.04 31.11
N PHE A 550 -18.26 -18.74 31.39
CA PHE A 550 -17.17 -19.72 31.25
C PHE A 550 -17.22 -20.73 32.39
N THR A 551 -16.95 -21.99 32.10
CA THR A 551 -16.72 -23.03 33.10
C THR A 551 -15.47 -22.71 33.93
N GLU A 552 -15.31 -23.30 35.09
CA GLU A 552 -14.11 -23.09 35.92
C GLU A 552 -12.84 -23.54 35.21
N GLU A 553 -12.88 -24.59 34.38
CA GLU A 553 -11.76 -25.04 33.55
C GLU A 553 -11.42 -24.01 32.45
N GLU A 554 -12.43 -23.45 31.80
CA GLU A 554 -12.23 -22.39 30.82
C GLU A 554 -11.68 -21.09 31.45
N LYS A 555 -12.14 -20.74 32.68
CA LYS A 555 -11.61 -19.58 33.43
C LYS A 555 -10.13 -19.76 33.78
N MET A 556 -9.68 -20.99 34.07
CA MET A 556 -8.28 -21.28 34.36
C MET A 556 -7.37 -21.17 33.13
N ASN A 557 -7.92 -21.39 31.92
CA ASN A 557 -7.23 -21.36 30.65
C ASN A 557 -7.45 -20.07 29.84
N VAL A 558 -7.79 -18.99 30.51
CA VAL A 558 -8.06 -17.68 29.85
C VAL A 558 -6.78 -17.12 29.26
N GLY A 559 -6.68 -17.18 27.94
CA GLY A 559 -5.53 -16.70 27.20
C GLY A 559 -5.70 -15.30 26.58
N LYS A 560 -4.68 -14.88 25.82
CA LYS A 560 -4.67 -13.61 25.06
C LYS A 560 -5.90 -13.41 24.16
N TYR A 561 -6.51 -14.50 23.72
CA TYR A 561 -7.71 -14.48 22.88
C TYR A 561 -8.91 -13.86 23.60
N ASN A 562 -9.15 -14.23 24.86
CA ASN A 562 -10.24 -13.65 25.67
C ASN A 562 -10.04 -12.15 25.93
N MET A 563 -8.79 -11.77 26.22
CA MET A 563 -8.43 -10.35 26.40
C MET A 563 -8.71 -9.54 25.14
N GLY A 564 -8.36 -10.07 23.95
CA GLY A 564 -8.70 -9.43 22.68
C GLY A 564 -10.20 -9.19 22.50
N TRP A 565 -11.05 -10.12 22.87
CA TRP A 565 -12.49 -9.95 22.84
C TRP A 565 -13.00 -8.85 23.77
N ASN A 566 -12.47 -8.75 24.99
CA ASN A 566 -12.85 -7.72 25.94
C ASN A 566 -12.38 -6.32 25.51
N ILE A 567 -11.18 -6.23 24.91
CA ILE A 567 -10.70 -4.99 24.30
C ILE A 567 -11.66 -4.55 23.19
N ASN A 568 -11.96 -5.44 22.25
CA ASN A 568 -12.87 -5.13 21.13
C ASN A 568 -14.26 -4.72 21.60
N LEU A 569 -14.75 -5.36 22.65
CA LEU A 569 -16.01 -5.02 23.27
C LEU A 569 -16.03 -3.56 23.75
N LEU A 570 -15.08 -3.16 24.60
CA LEU A 570 -15.06 -1.80 25.14
C LEU A 570 -14.78 -0.75 24.05
N LEU A 571 -13.94 -1.05 23.07
CA LEU A 571 -13.70 -0.16 21.93
C LEU A 571 -14.95 0.00 21.06
N MET A 572 -15.72 -1.06 20.87
CA MET A 572 -17.02 -1.00 20.19
C MET A 572 -18.02 -0.14 20.99
N LEU A 573 -18.14 -0.37 22.27
CA LEU A 573 -19.03 0.41 23.13
C LEU A 573 -18.64 1.88 23.21
N HIS A 574 -17.34 2.18 23.14
CA HIS A 574 -16.83 3.55 23.05
C HIS A 574 -17.25 4.24 21.74
N ARG A 575 -17.08 3.56 20.58
CA ARG A 575 -17.54 4.11 19.29
C ARG A 575 -19.04 4.34 19.22
N LEU A 576 -19.81 3.51 19.90
CA LEU A 576 -21.26 3.65 20.00
C LEU A 576 -21.70 4.64 21.12
N ASN A 577 -20.74 5.31 21.75
CA ASN A 577 -20.97 6.27 22.82
C ASN A 577 -21.68 5.71 24.09
N PHE A 578 -21.63 4.40 24.31
CA PHE A 578 -22.08 3.79 25.57
C PHE A 578 -21.13 4.02 26.72
N VAL A 579 -19.83 4.00 26.39
CA VAL A 579 -18.76 4.28 27.35
C VAL A 579 -17.77 5.29 26.75
N GLU A 580 -17.14 6.08 27.59
CA GLU A 580 -16.04 6.96 27.24
C GLU A 580 -14.74 6.37 27.80
N ILE A 581 -13.84 5.90 26.94
CA ILE A 581 -12.53 5.40 27.37
C ILE A 581 -11.63 6.59 27.65
N ILE A 582 -11.19 6.74 28.91
CA ILE A 582 -10.36 7.86 29.39
C ILE A 582 -8.88 7.53 29.25
N ASP A 583 -8.51 6.28 29.59
CA ASP A 583 -7.11 5.85 29.57
C ASP A 583 -6.96 4.35 29.35
N VAL A 584 -5.82 3.97 28.78
CA VAL A 584 -5.44 2.58 28.54
C VAL A 584 -3.99 2.40 28.98
N TYR A 585 -3.73 1.39 29.78
CA TYR A 585 -2.38 1.04 30.19
C TYR A 585 -2.15 -0.46 30.23
N HIS A 586 -0.90 -0.86 30.13
CA HIS A 586 -0.47 -2.25 30.17
C HIS A 586 0.40 -2.47 31.41
N GLN A 587 0.06 -3.49 32.20
CA GLN A 587 0.78 -3.87 33.41
C GLN A 587 0.70 -5.38 33.63
N ASN A 588 1.82 -6.04 33.94
CA ASN A 588 1.89 -7.49 34.21
C ASN A 588 1.24 -8.34 33.09
N ASP A 589 1.60 -8.07 31.85
CA ASP A 589 1.05 -8.73 30.65
C ASP A 589 -0.46 -8.63 30.46
N LYS A 590 -1.09 -7.65 31.07
CA LYS A 590 -2.53 -7.37 30.99
C LYS A 590 -2.78 -5.95 30.57
N TYR A 591 -3.88 -5.75 29.83
CA TYR A 591 -4.43 -4.43 29.52
C TYR A 591 -5.48 -4.04 30.54
N TYR A 592 -5.47 -2.78 30.92
CA TYR A 592 -6.44 -2.13 31.79
C TYR A 592 -7.03 -0.93 31.08
N PHE A 593 -8.36 -0.85 31.07
CA PHE A 593 -9.07 0.31 30.54
C PHE A 593 -9.72 1.08 31.67
N LYS A 594 -9.51 2.41 31.66
CA LYS A 594 -10.25 3.36 32.49
C LYS A 594 -11.32 4.00 31.61
N TYR A 595 -12.57 3.89 32.04
CA TYR A 595 -13.68 4.41 31.25
C TYR A 595 -14.83 4.90 32.18
N LYS A 596 -15.69 5.77 31.60
CA LYS A 596 -16.96 6.19 32.18
C LYS A 596 -18.08 5.53 31.40
N ILE A 597 -19.20 5.31 32.05
CA ILE A 597 -20.43 4.83 31.41
C ILE A 597 -21.29 6.06 31.16
N ASN A 598 -21.61 6.34 29.88
CA ASN A 598 -22.36 7.52 29.49
C ASN A 598 -23.87 7.37 29.77
N ASP A 599 -24.38 6.15 29.64
CA ASP A 599 -25.78 5.81 29.90
C ASP A 599 -25.87 4.65 30.88
N PHE A 600 -26.18 4.99 32.14
CA PHE A 600 -26.31 3.98 33.21
C PHE A 600 -27.51 3.04 33.02
N SER A 601 -28.48 3.39 32.17
CA SER A 601 -29.61 2.52 31.87
C SER A 601 -29.21 1.17 31.29
N ILE A 602 -28.05 1.10 30.64
CA ILE A 602 -27.49 -0.14 30.09
C ILE A 602 -27.07 -1.14 31.19
N LEU A 603 -26.85 -0.70 32.43
CA LEU A 603 -26.51 -1.57 33.55
C LEU A 603 -27.75 -2.18 34.20
N ASP A 604 -28.83 -1.41 34.25
CA ASP A 604 -30.06 -1.80 34.99
C ASP A 604 -31.09 -2.47 34.08
N GLN A 605 -31.06 -2.18 32.78
CA GLN A 605 -32.06 -2.61 31.80
C GLN A 605 -31.42 -3.38 30.63
N TYR A 606 -31.29 -4.68 30.79
CA TYR A 606 -30.73 -5.56 29.79
C TYR A 606 -31.36 -5.38 28.39
N ASP A 607 -32.70 -5.26 28.35
CA ASP A 607 -33.43 -5.10 27.09
C ASP A 607 -33.12 -3.76 26.40
N VAL A 608 -32.86 -2.69 27.17
CA VAL A 608 -32.47 -1.38 26.61
C VAL A 608 -31.11 -1.50 25.94
N PHE A 609 -30.15 -2.04 26.65
CA PHE A 609 -28.80 -2.27 26.09
C PHE A 609 -28.82 -3.17 24.84
N PHE A 610 -29.58 -4.27 24.93
CA PHE A 610 -29.75 -5.22 23.85
C PHE A 610 -30.35 -4.56 22.61
N ASN A 611 -31.44 -3.81 22.77
CA ASN A 611 -32.14 -3.15 21.66
C ASN A 611 -31.32 -2.04 21.01
N GLN A 612 -30.54 -1.29 21.78
CA GLN A 612 -29.65 -0.26 21.23
C GLN A 612 -28.45 -0.86 20.46
N LEU A 613 -27.96 -2.03 20.87
CA LEU A 613 -26.81 -2.69 20.26
C LEU A 613 -27.17 -3.48 18.99
N ASN A 614 -28.40 -4.03 18.92
CA ASN A 614 -28.82 -4.87 17.80
C ASN A 614 -28.69 -4.21 16.44
N PRO A 615 -29.15 -2.97 16.20
CA PRO A 615 -29.05 -2.35 14.86
C PRO A 615 -27.61 -2.32 14.33
N TYR A 616 -26.66 -2.01 15.22
CA TYR A 616 -25.23 -2.01 14.86
C TYR A 616 -24.73 -3.42 14.50
N ARG A 617 -25.16 -4.43 15.27
CA ARG A 617 -24.78 -5.84 15.01
C ARG A 617 -25.40 -6.36 13.72
N ASP A 618 -26.63 -5.96 13.43
CA ASP A 618 -27.30 -6.31 12.20
C ASP A 618 -26.63 -5.67 10.97
N GLU A 619 -26.18 -4.42 11.10
CA GLU A 619 -25.41 -3.75 10.05
C GLU A 619 -24.05 -4.44 9.83
N GLU A 620 -23.32 -4.78 10.89
CA GLU A 620 -22.05 -5.51 10.78
C GLU A 620 -22.25 -6.88 10.14
N ALA A 621 -23.27 -7.62 10.53
CA ALA A 621 -23.60 -8.92 9.92
C ALA A 621 -23.99 -8.77 8.45
N HIS A 622 -24.74 -7.72 8.11
CA HIS A 622 -25.10 -7.38 6.75
C HIS A 622 -23.86 -7.09 5.88
N ASN A 623 -22.94 -6.26 6.36
CA ASN A 623 -21.72 -5.90 5.64
C ASN A 623 -20.83 -7.13 5.39
N ARG A 624 -20.71 -8.03 6.36
CA ARG A 624 -19.99 -9.31 6.19
C ARG A 624 -20.66 -10.21 5.15
N LYS A 625 -21.97 -10.28 5.19
CA LYS A 625 -22.74 -11.03 4.18
C LYS A 625 -22.54 -10.46 2.78
N ILE A 626 -22.47 -9.15 2.63
CA ILE A 626 -22.14 -8.51 1.34
C ILE A 626 -20.76 -8.99 0.84
N GLY A 627 -19.75 -8.96 1.68
CA GLY A 627 -18.40 -9.42 1.31
C GLY A 627 -18.38 -10.88 0.83
N TYR A 628 -19.07 -11.76 1.54
CA TYR A 628 -19.24 -13.16 1.14
C TYR A 628 -19.99 -13.29 -0.20
N GLU A 629 -21.10 -12.58 -0.37
CA GLU A 629 -21.87 -12.63 -1.62
C GLU A 629 -21.08 -12.09 -2.82
N GLN A 630 -20.17 -11.16 -2.61
CA GLN A 630 -19.30 -10.65 -3.67
C GLN A 630 -18.32 -11.72 -4.17
N ILE A 631 -17.65 -12.45 -3.26
CA ILE A 631 -16.74 -13.55 -3.65
C ILE A 631 -17.51 -14.69 -4.28
N ARG A 632 -18.69 -15.03 -3.75
CA ARG A 632 -19.57 -16.03 -4.33
C ARG A 632 -19.99 -15.66 -5.77
N LYS A 633 -20.36 -14.39 -6.01
CA LYS A 633 -20.68 -13.89 -7.37
C LYS A 633 -19.46 -13.96 -8.30
N LEU A 634 -18.26 -13.70 -7.82
CA LEU A 634 -17.06 -13.86 -8.62
C LEU A 634 -16.84 -15.32 -9.03
N ILE A 635 -17.01 -16.27 -8.11
CA ILE A 635 -16.84 -17.70 -8.38
C ILE A 635 -17.86 -18.19 -9.42
N TYR A 636 -19.14 -17.88 -9.25
CA TYR A 636 -20.20 -18.44 -10.12
C TYR A 636 -20.47 -17.61 -11.38
N HIS A 637 -20.15 -16.32 -11.38
CA HIS A 637 -20.48 -15.40 -12.47
C HIS A 637 -19.29 -14.61 -13.00
N GLY A 638 -18.07 -14.92 -12.57
CA GLY A 638 -16.83 -14.22 -12.98
C GLY A 638 -16.51 -14.35 -14.47
N THR A 639 -17.13 -15.28 -15.18
CA THR A 639 -17.03 -15.40 -16.65
C THR A 639 -17.99 -14.48 -17.43
N ASN A 640 -18.96 -13.88 -16.75
CA ASN A 640 -20.03 -13.11 -17.40
C ASN A 640 -19.70 -11.62 -17.57
N LYS A 641 -18.90 -11.06 -16.66
CA LYS A 641 -18.51 -9.64 -16.65
C LYS A 641 -17.02 -9.50 -16.34
N CYS A 642 -16.44 -8.41 -16.82
CA CYS A 642 -15.06 -8.05 -16.47
C CYS A 642 -14.87 -7.97 -14.95
N TRP A 643 -13.79 -8.52 -14.44
CA TRP A 643 -13.47 -8.53 -13.01
C TRP A 643 -13.28 -7.14 -12.43
N GLY A 644 -12.88 -6.15 -13.24
CA GLY A 644 -12.87 -4.75 -12.84
C GLY A 644 -14.21 -4.26 -12.29
N TYR A 645 -15.35 -4.71 -12.85
CA TYR A 645 -16.68 -4.37 -12.32
C TYR A 645 -17.01 -5.05 -11.00
N HIS A 646 -16.42 -6.24 -10.72
CA HIS A 646 -16.57 -6.88 -9.42
C HIS A 646 -15.79 -6.11 -8.35
N PHE A 647 -14.57 -5.69 -8.66
CA PHE A 647 -13.76 -4.89 -7.75
C PHE A 647 -14.33 -3.49 -7.53
N LYS A 648 -14.89 -2.83 -8.55
CA LYS A 648 -15.55 -1.52 -8.41
C LYS A 648 -16.70 -1.50 -7.40
N LYS A 649 -17.30 -2.64 -7.12
CA LYS A 649 -18.37 -2.74 -6.10
C LYS A 649 -17.87 -2.66 -4.67
N ILE A 650 -16.57 -2.83 -4.46
CA ILE A 650 -15.93 -2.73 -3.15
C ILE A 650 -15.18 -1.41 -3.04
N PHE A 651 -14.48 -1.07 -4.12
CA PHE A 651 -13.73 0.16 -4.22
C PHE A 651 -14.52 1.14 -5.11
N GLU A 652 -15.44 1.86 -4.51
CA GLU A 652 -16.42 2.69 -5.22
C GLU A 652 -15.79 3.76 -6.12
N HIS A 653 -14.62 4.26 -5.71
CA HIS A 653 -13.86 5.29 -6.41
C HIS A 653 -12.88 4.76 -7.44
N VAL A 654 -12.77 3.43 -7.58
CA VAL A 654 -11.75 2.83 -8.45
C VAL A 654 -12.12 2.94 -9.93
N ASN A 655 -11.15 3.33 -10.73
CA ASN A 655 -11.24 3.24 -12.18
C ASN A 655 -11.04 1.81 -12.67
N ILE A 656 -11.90 1.35 -13.56
CA ILE A 656 -11.84 -0.02 -14.08
C ILE A 656 -10.64 -0.15 -15.00
N ARG A 657 -9.72 -1.03 -14.60
CA ARG A 657 -8.67 -1.55 -15.47
C ARG A 657 -8.72 -3.07 -15.46
N CYS A 658 -8.60 -3.68 -16.62
CA CYS A 658 -8.43 -5.12 -16.71
C CYS A 658 -7.63 -5.47 -17.98
N ASN A 659 -6.47 -6.05 -17.78
CA ASN A 659 -5.58 -6.51 -18.86
C ASN A 659 -5.76 -7.99 -19.21
N GLY A 660 -6.83 -8.62 -18.76
CA GLY A 660 -7.21 -9.99 -19.05
C GLY A 660 -7.96 -10.64 -17.89
N CYS A 661 -9.17 -11.11 -18.14
CA CYS A 661 -9.96 -11.88 -17.18
C CYS A 661 -10.97 -12.77 -17.91
N PRO A 662 -11.56 -13.78 -17.26
CA PRO A 662 -12.53 -14.67 -17.89
C PRO A 662 -13.74 -13.96 -18.52
N GLY A 663 -14.12 -12.80 -17.98
CA GLY A 663 -15.22 -11.99 -18.50
C GLY A 663 -14.99 -11.38 -19.89
N HIS A 664 -13.78 -11.42 -20.43
CA HIS A 664 -13.42 -10.92 -21.77
C HIS A 664 -13.45 -12.00 -22.85
N LYS A 665 -13.56 -13.27 -22.51
CA LYS A 665 -13.54 -14.40 -23.48
C LYS A 665 -14.52 -14.22 -24.64
N ARG A 666 -15.66 -13.53 -24.44
CA ARG A 666 -16.68 -13.28 -25.47
C ARG A 666 -16.55 -11.95 -26.23
N LYS A 667 -15.85 -10.95 -25.69
CA LYS A 667 -15.89 -9.58 -26.22
C LYS A 667 -14.59 -9.02 -26.76
N ARG A 668 -13.45 -9.68 -26.58
CA ARG A 668 -12.10 -9.29 -27.04
C ARG A 668 -11.69 -7.83 -26.82
N LYS A 669 -12.44 -7.04 -26.09
CA LYS A 669 -12.16 -5.62 -25.83
C LYS A 669 -11.73 -5.45 -24.37
N TYR A 670 -10.47 -5.13 -24.17
CA TYR A 670 -9.98 -4.71 -22.86
C TYR A 670 -10.63 -3.38 -22.51
N ILE A 671 -11.16 -3.26 -21.30
CA ILE A 671 -11.78 -2.04 -20.82
C ILE A 671 -10.76 -1.32 -19.96
N SER A 672 -10.31 -0.19 -20.43
CA SER A 672 -9.60 0.79 -19.63
C SER A 672 -10.43 2.07 -19.66
N GLU A 673 -10.99 2.46 -18.55
CA GLU A 673 -11.50 3.81 -18.38
C GLU A 673 -10.29 4.75 -18.20
N ASN A 674 -10.40 5.99 -18.62
CA ASN A 674 -9.34 6.99 -18.47
C ASN A 674 -8.93 7.14 -17.00
N ILE A 675 -7.62 7.01 -16.74
CA ILE A 675 -7.05 6.65 -15.45
C ILE A 675 -6.72 7.86 -14.60
N SER A 676 -7.31 8.94 -14.66
CA SER A 676 -6.80 10.09 -13.92
C SER A 676 -7.81 10.91 -13.15
N GLU A 677 -8.83 10.30 -12.62
CA GLU A 677 -9.56 11.03 -11.59
C GLU A 677 -8.84 10.88 -10.24
N ILE A 678 -7.87 11.76 -10.03
CA ILE A 678 -7.43 12.13 -8.69
C ILE A 678 -8.64 12.79 -8.04
N LYS A 679 -9.04 12.27 -6.87
CA LYS A 679 -10.07 12.88 -6.03
C LYS A 679 -9.44 13.37 -4.76
N VAL A 680 -9.67 14.62 -4.45
CA VAL A 680 -9.42 15.21 -3.14
C VAL A 680 -10.78 15.51 -2.55
N ILE A 681 -11.03 15.04 -1.35
CA ILE A 681 -12.26 15.30 -0.61
C ILE A 681 -11.78 15.90 0.72
N SER A 682 -12.17 17.12 1.00
CA SER A 682 -11.79 17.79 2.24
C SER A 682 -13.00 18.38 2.95
N ASP A 683 -12.94 18.36 4.27
CA ASP A 683 -13.79 19.23 5.06
C ASP A 683 -13.49 20.70 4.72
N GLU A 684 -14.36 21.65 5.09
CA GLU A 684 -14.08 23.08 4.90
C GLU A 684 -12.93 23.51 5.80
N ILE A 685 -11.72 23.57 5.23
CA ILE A 685 -10.52 23.99 5.94
C ILE A 685 -10.41 25.51 5.88
N THR A 686 -10.47 26.14 7.03
CA THR A 686 -10.20 27.58 7.17
C THR A 686 -8.68 27.81 7.18
N ILE A 687 -8.15 28.55 6.22
CA ILE A 687 -6.75 28.90 6.14
C ILE A 687 -6.52 30.36 6.52
N THR A 688 -5.40 30.59 7.18
CA THR A 688 -4.88 31.95 7.41
C THR A 688 -3.86 32.25 6.32
N PRO A 689 -4.06 33.29 5.47
CA PRO A 689 -3.09 33.64 4.44
C PRO A 689 -1.75 34.04 5.05
N GLU A 690 -0.66 33.46 4.54
CA GLU A 690 0.72 33.86 4.88
C GLU A 690 1.31 34.63 3.72
N ILE A 691 1.14 35.94 3.68
CA ILE A 691 1.66 36.79 2.60
C ILE A 691 3.14 37.06 2.85
N ASP A 692 3.98 36.73 1.89
CA ASP A 692 5.41 37.09 1.92
C ASP A 692 5.58 38.61 1.94
N HIS A 693 6.31 39.11 2.92
CA HIS A 693 6.56 40.55 3.10
C HIS A 693 7.23 41.18 1.88
N ASN A 694 8.08 40.46 1.18
CA ASN A 694 8.80 40.96 0.00
C ASN A 694 7.86 41.11 -1.21
N LEU A 695 6.84 40.27 -1.32
CA LEU A 695 5.84 40.36 -2.39
C LEU A 695 4.78 41.43 -2.11
N ARG A 696 4.44 41.65 -0.85
CA ARG A 696 3.37 42.58 -0.42
C ARG A 696 3.55 44.00 -0.97
N LYS A 697 4.77 44.47 -1.09
CA LYS A 697 5.08 45.82 -1.64
C LYS A 697 4.71 45.96 -3.13
N TYR A 698 4.74 44.86 -3.90
CA TYR A 698 4.43 44.90 -5.33
C TYR A 698 2.92 44.85 -5.63
N PHE A 699 2.13 44.35 -4.69
CA PHE A 699 0.68 44.30 -4.87
C PHE A 699 0.00 45.66 -4.68
N GLY A 700 0.66 46.60 -4.01
CA GLY A 700 0.11 47.98 -3.86
C GLY A 700 -1.28 48.04 -3.20
N GLY A 701 -1.69 46.99 -2.49
CA GLY A 701 -3.02 46.89 -1.89
C GLY A 701 -4.05 46.12 -2.74
N TYR A 702 -3.69 45.71 -3.94
CA TYR A 702 -4.55 44.88 -4.82
C TYR A 702 -4.43 43.41 -4.48
N GLU A 703 -5.45 42.60 -4.84
CA GLU A 703 -5.45 41.16 -4.72
C GLU A 703 -4.73 40.48 -5.91
N TYR A 704 -4.72 41.15 -7.06
CA TYR A 704 -4.12 40.68 -8.29
C TYR A 704 -2.88 41.49 -8.65
N MET A 705 -1.91 40.81 -9.24
CA MET A 705 -0.75 41.39 -9.89
C MET A 705 -0.61 40.80 -11.29
N VAL A 706 -0.49 41.63 -12.30
CA VAL A 706 -0.26 41.18 -13.68
C VAL A 706 1.21 41.41 -14.04
N ILE A 707 1.85 40.34 -14.52
CA ILE A 707 3.23 40.37 -15.01
C ILE A 707 3.21 40.13 -16.51
N ASN A 708 3.76 41.09 -17.26
CA ASN A 708 3.95 40.90 -18.69
C ASN A 708 5.29 40.20 -18.93
N ASP A 709 5.21 38.91 -19.36
CA ASP A 709 6.35 38.12 -19.76
C ASP A 709 6.07 37.45 -21.11
N SER A 710 6.42 38.12 -22.18
CA SER A 710 6.20 37.66 -23.55
C SER A 710 7.04 36.42 -23.90
N ASP A 711 8.14 36.18 -23.17
CA ASP A 711 9.14 35.19 -23.51
C ASP A 711 9.14 33.99 -22.55
N MET A 712 8.20 33.93 -21.62
CA MET A 712 8.12 32.89 -20.55
C MET A 712 9.40 32.74 -19.70
N CYS A 713 10.27 33.75 -19.70
CA CYS A 713 11.52 33.73 -18.93
C CYS A 713 11.31 33.76 -17.42
N PHE A 714 10.12 34.12 -16.99
CA PHE A 714 9.73 34.19 -15.59
C PHE A 714 9.88 32.84 -14.88
N LEU A 715 9.54 31.74 -15.55
CA LEU A 715 9.63 30.40 -14.99
C LEU A 715 11.07 29.95 -14.72
N ASP A 716 12.05 30.46 -15.46
CA ASP A 716 13.47 30.17 -15.25
C ASP A 716 14.04 30.87 -14.02
N ASN A 717 13.40 31.97 -13.57
CA ASN A 717 13.83 32.81 -12.47
C ASN A 717 12.94 32.73 -11.21
N ILE A 718 11.97 31.84 -11.18
CA ILE A 718 11.01 31.62 -10.08
C ILE A 718 11.67 31.36 -8.70
N ARG A 719 12.96 31.07 -8.65
CA ARG A 719 13.73 30.72 -7.43
C ARG A 719 13.55 31.71 -6.27
N THR A 720 13.15 32.94 -6.56
CA THR A 720 13.05 34.02 -5.55
C THR A 720 11.63 34.19 -5.00
N ILE A 721 10.61 33.61 -5.61
CA ILE A 721 9.22 33.85 -5.25
C ILE A 721 8.65 32.66 -4.47
N ASN A 722 8.35 32.88 -3.19
CA ASN A 722 7.83 31.84 -2.29
C ASN A 722 6.30 31.82 -2.32
N MET A 723 5.73 31.29 -3.41
CA MET A 723 4.28 31.10 -3.57
C MET A 723 3.88 29.64 -3.28
N SER A 724 2.64 29.40 -2.95
CA SER A 724 2.16 28.06 -2.66
C SER A 724 2.03 27.21 -3.92
N CYS A 725 1.59 27.82 -5.03
CA CYS A 725 1.29 27.09 -6.26
C CYS A 725 1.70 27.89 -7.50
N ILE A 726 2.15 27.17 -8.52
CA ILE A 726 2.44 27.69 -9.85
C ILE A 726 1.63 26.86 -10.86
N ILE A 727 0.78 27.53 -11.62
CA ILE A 727 -0.07 26.93 -12.63
C ILE A 727 0.56 27.23 -13.98
N VAL A 728 0.86 26.19 -14.73
CA VAL A 728 1.52 26.26 -16.06
C VAL A 728 0.62 25.73 -17.17
N PRO A 729 0.81 26.18 -18.42
CA PRO A 729 0.12 25.61 -19.58
C PRO A 729 0.32 24.08 -19.69
N ASP A 730 -0.65 23.37 -20.25
CA ASP A 730 -0.64 21.90 -20.32
C ASP A 730 0.50 21.35 -21.19
N ASN A 731 0.95 22.12 -22.18
CA ASN A 731 2.02 21.79 -23.11
C ASN A 731 3.40 22.35 -22.70
N TYR A 732 3.49 22.95 -21.51
CA TYR A 732 4.75 23.54 -21.03
C TYR A 732 5.76 22.45 -20.67
N GLU A 733 6.95 22.49 -21.26
CA GLU A 733 8.03 21.53 -20.98
C GLU A 733 8.79 21.95 -19.71
N LEU A 734 8.55 21.25 -18.63
CA LEU A 734 9.27 21.45 -17.36
C LEU A 734 10.63 20.75 -17.39
N PRO A 735 11.69 21.36 -16.82
CA PRO A 735 12.94 20.67 -16.57
C PRO A 735 12.74 19.50 -15.59
N LYS A 736 13.67 18.52 -15.60
CA LYS A 736 13.58 17.34 -14.71
C LYS A 736 13.52 17.68 -13.24
N TYR A 737 14.12 18.78 -12.84
CA TYR A 737 14.12 19.28 -11.47
C TYR A 737 13.98 20.81 -11.45
N ILE A 738 13.14 21.31 -10.56
CA ILE A 738 12.88 22.73 -10.39
C ILE A 738 13.16 23.10 -8.94
N ASN A 739 14.07 24.05 -8.73
CA ASN A 739 14.42 24.53 -7.39
C ASN A 739 13.30 25.43 -6.83
N THR A 740 12.19 24.83 -6.40
CA THR A 740 11.06 25.53 -5.78
C THR A 740 10.34 24.64 -4.75
N LYS A 741 9.80 25.27 -3.71
CA LYS A 741 8.86 24.62 -2.77
C LYS A 741 7.40 24.77 -3.22
N SER A 742 7.15 25.53 -4.29
CA SER A 742 5.81 25.72 -4.84
C SER A 742 5.30 24.43 -5.49
N PHE A 743 4.02 24.17 -5.36
CA PHE A 743 3.37 23.10 -6.07
C PHE A 743 3.12 23.49 -7.52
N ILE A 744 3.73 22.78 -8.48
CA ILE A 744 3.54 23.06 -9.90
C ILE A 744 2.46 22.12 -10.46
N ILE A 745 1.43 22.71 -11.08
CA ILE A 745 0.27 22.02 -11.64
C ILE A 745 -0.08 22.58 -13.02
N THR A 746 -0.62 21.75 -13.91
CA THR A 746 -1.11 22.23 -15.21
C THR A 746 -2.46 22.94 -15.10
N ILE A 747 -2.80 23.79 -16.07
CA ILE A 747 -4.11 24.49 -16.11
C ILE A 747 -5.26 23.50 -16.04
N SER A 748 -5.22 22.44 -16.87
CA SER A 748 -6.31 21.46 -16.92
C SER A 748 -6.48 20.70 -15.61
N ASP A 749 -5.38 20.35 -14.93
CA ASP A 749 -5.42 19.66 -13.65
C ASP A 749 -5.88 20.61 -12.53
N PHE A 750 -5.42 21.84 -12.53
CA PHE A 750 -5.87 22.87 -11.59
C PHE A 750 -7.36 23.13 -11.68
N CYS A 751 -7.90 23.37 -12.88
CA CYS A 751 -9.31 23.64 -13.09
C CYS A 751 -10.24 22.51 -12.64
N LYS A 752 -9.73 21.28 -12.54
CA LYS A 752 -10.51 20.12 -12.08
C LYS A 752 -10.60 20.02 -10.55
N MET A 753 -9.64 20.56 -9.80
CA MET A 753 -9.52 20.30 -8.37
C MET A 753 -9.22 21.52 -7.49
N TYR A 754 -9.21 22.72 -8.05
CA TYR A 754 -8.86 23.94 -7.30
C TYR A 754 -9.71 24.15 -6.03
N SER A 755 -10.99 23.80 -6.07
CA SER A 755 -11.89 23.91 -4.93
C SER A 755 -11.48 23.00 -3.79
N ASP A 756 -11.04 21.79 -4.13
CA ASP A 756 -10.78 20.72 -3.16
C ASP A 756 -9.39 20.82 -2.53
N ILE A 757 -8.47 21.55 -3.20
CA ILE A 757 -7.09 21.76 -2.74
C ILE A 757 -6.82 23.23 -2.37
N SER A 758 -7.83 24.06 -2.30
CA SER A 758 -7.67 25.51 -2.03
C SER A 758 -6.89 25.81 -0.74
N TRP A 759 -6.98 24.92 0.24
CA TRP A 759 -6.30 25.04 1.53
C TRP A 759 -4.76 24.98 1.45
N ILE A 760 -4.17 24.50 0.33
CA ILE A 760 -2.70 24.54 0.17
C ILE A 760 -2.16 25.88 -0.33
N PHE A 761 -3.02 26.80 -0.74
CA PHE A 761 -2.60 28.07 -1.39
C PHE A 761 -2.33 29.21 -0.44
N THR A 762 -1.91 28.92 0.78
CA THR A 762 -1.73 29.93 1.87
C THR A 762 -0.87 31.13 1.52
N LYS A 763 0.13 30.95 0.64
CA LYS A 763 1.08 32.01 0.23
C LYS A 763 0.74 32.64 -1.13
N GLY A 764 -0.37 32.24 -1.73
CA GLY A 764 -0.80 32.71 -3.04
C GLY A 764 -0.47 31.77 -4.19
N ILE A 765 -0.90 32.17 -5.37
CA ILE A 765 -0.76 31.41 -6.62
C ILE A 765 -0.12 32.28 -7.72
N ILE A 766 0.61 31.62 -8.61
CA ILE A 766 1.06 32.16 -9.88
C ILE A 766 0.35 31.39 -11.00
N ALA A 767 -0.29 32.09 -11.90
CA ALA A 767 -0.99 31.51 -13.03
C ALA A 767 -0.37 32.02 -14.33
N VAL A 768 0.24 31.11 -15.08
CA VAL A 768 0.81 31.40 -16.40
C VAL A 768 -0.23 31.08 -17.45
N PHE A 769 -0.61 32.06 -18.26
CA PHE A 769 -1.59 31.88 -19.31
C PHE A 769 -0.97 31.17 -20.53
N SER A 770 -1.79 30.41 -21.23
CA SER A 770 -1.42 29.68 -22.44
C SER A 770 -1.74 30.50 -23.69
N ASP A 771 -1.32 30.00 -24.87
CA ASP A 771 -1.77 30.54 -26.15
C ASP A 771 -3.24 30.21 -26.47
N GLU A 772 -3.91 29.42 -25.64
CA GLU A 772 -5.25 28.91 -25.84
C GLU A 772 -6.26 29.72 -25.02
N GLU A 773 -6.98 30.65 -25.65
CA GLU A 773 -7.93 31.57 -25.04
C GLU A 773 -9.01 30.83 -24.22
N SER A 774 -9.46 29.66 -24.69
CA SER A 774 -10.46 28.84 -23.98
C SER A 774 -9.95 28.24 -22.67
N LEU A 775 -8.66 27.94 -22.59
CA LEU A 775 -8.01 27.47 -21.36
C LEU A 775 -7.77 28.61 -20.38
N ASN A 776 -7.39 29.79 -20.91
CA ASN A 776 -7.18 30.98 -20.11
C ASN A 776 -8.49 31.45 -19.46
N ASP A 777 -9.62 31.39 -20.18
CA ASP A 777 -10.94 31.68 -19.61
C ASP A 777 -11.32 30.76 -18.47
N LYS A 778 -11.12 29.41 -18.64
CA LYS A 778 -11.36 28.43 -17.59
C LYS A 778 -10.46 28.66 -16.36
N LEU A 779 -9.19 28.96 -16.60
CA LEU A 779 -8.23 29.26 -15.56
C LEU A 779 -8.65 30.51 -14.77
N PHE A 780 -8.98 31.58 -15.46
CA PHE A 780 -9.41 32.83 -14.82
C PHE A 780 -10.67 32.64 -13.98
N ARG A 781 -11.68 31.94 -14.50
CA ARG A 781 -12.87 31.59 -13.73
C ARG A 781 -12.54 30.80 -12.48
N ALA A 782 -11.72 29.73 -12.61
CA ALA A 782 -11.31 28.92 -11.48
C ALA A 782 -10.61 29.75 -10.39
N ILE A 783 -9.73 30.67 -10.78
CA ILE A 783 -9.03 31.58 -9.86
C ILE A 783 -10.00 32.57 -9.22
N SER A 784 -10.98 33.08 -9.97
CA SER A 784 -11.96 34.07 -9.48
C SER A 784 -13.01 33.41 -8.56
N ASP A 785 -13.38 32.16 -8.83
CA ASP A 785 -14.33 31.38 -8.03
C ASP A 785 -13.73 30.88 -6.70
N MET A 786 -12.41 30.93 -6.57
CA MET A 786 -11.76 30.53 -5.33
C MET A 786 -12.26 31.41 -4.17
N LYS A 787 -12.91 30.80 -3.16
CA LYS A 787 -13.43 31.47 -1.96
C LYS A 787 -12.37 32.11 -1.07
N LEU A 788 -11.13 32.11 -1.51
CA LEU A 788 -9.97 32.62 -0.75
C LEU A 788 -9.79 34.12 -1.00
N LYS A 789 -10.54 34.90 -0.28
CA LYS A 789 -10.32 36.36 -0.21
C LYS A 789 -8.97 36.62 0.46
N TYR A 790 -8.22 37.61 -0.08
CA TYR A 790 -6.92 38.07 0.44
C TYR A 790 -5.71 37.16 0.14
N ILE A 791 -5.81 36.16 -0.69
CA ILE A 791 -4.65 35.40 -1.18
C ILE A 791 -4.08 36.09 -2.42
N PRO A 792 -2.76 36.37 -2.46
CA PRO A 792 -2.10 36.97 -3.61
C PRO A 792 -2.25 36.14 -4.88
N LYS A 793 -2.68 36.76 -5.98
CA LYS A 793 -2.85 36.10 -7.28
C LYS A 793 -1.99 36.79 -8.31
N VAL A 794 -0.99 36.13 -8.81
CA VAL A 794 -0.09 36.61 -9.87
C VAL A 794 -0.52 36.04 -11.18
N LEU A 795 -0.91 36.87 -12.14
CA LEU A 795 -1.23 36.46 -13.50
C LEU A 795 -0.05 36.83 -14.43
N VAL A 796 0.52 35.84 -15.07
CA VAL A 796 1.58 36.00 -16.06
C VAL A 796 0.93 35.98 -17.45
N CYS A 797 0.63 37.17 -17.97
CA CYS A 797 -0.07 37.34 -19.22
C CYS A 797 0.03 38.77 -19.73
N SER A 798 -0.44 39.02 -20.96
CA SER A 798 -0.60 40.37 -21.46
C SER A 798 -1.75 41.09 -20.77
N GLU A 799 -1.64 42.41 -20.48
CA GLU A 799 -2.76 43.22 -20.01
C GLU A 799 -3.93 43.22 -21.00
N ASN A 800 -3.66 43.01 -22.29
CA ASN A 800 -4.64 42.98 -23.35
C ASN A 800 -5.27 41.58 -23.51
N GLU A 801 -4.89 40.59 -22.68
CA GLU A 801 -5.47 39.24 -22.70
C GLU A 801 -7.00 39.35 -22.59
N TYR A 802 -7.70 38.78 -23.56
CA TYR A 802 -9.15 38.78 -23.60
C TYR A 802 -9.71 37.59 -22.82
N ILE A 803 -10.65 37.86 -21.93
CA ILE A 803 -11.33 36.82 -21.15
C ILE A 803 -12.77 36.67 -21.64
N PRO A 804 -13.11 35.63 -22.40
CA PRO A 804 -14.43 35.44 -23.00
C PRO A 804 -15.60 35.54 -22.03
N SER A 805 -15.45 35.02 -20.82
CA SER A 805 -16.48 35.08 -19.76
C SER A 805 -16.79 36.48 -19.29
N GLU A 806 -15.84 37.38 -19.31
CA GLU A 806 -15.98 38.76 -18.92
C GLU A 806 -16.34 39.66 -20.11
N GLY A 807 -16.14 39.18 -21.35
CA GLY A 807 -16.33 39.92 -22.57
C GLY A 807 -15.40 41.15 -22.74
N LYS A 808 -14.27 41.16 -22.01
CA LYS A 808 -13.32 42.27 -21.93
C LYS A 808 -11.91 41.76 -21.78
N SER A 809 -10.93 42.63 -22.07
CA SER A 809 -9.53 42.34 -21.70
C SER A 809 -9.27 42.64 -20.23
N ILE A 810 -8.28 41.98 -19.63
CA ILE A 810 -7.90 42.09 -18.21
C ILE A 810 -7.81 43.55 -17.76
N ARG A 811 -7.16 44.37 -18.54
CA ARG A 811 -6.97 45.79 -18.25
C ARG A 811 -8.26 46.61 -18.12
N ASN A 812 -9.38 46.11 -18.66
CA ASN A 812 -10.65 46.85 -18.72
C ASN A 812 -11.65 46.47 -17.60
N PHE A 813 -11.35 45.43 -16.79
CA PHE A 813 -12.29 44.99 -15.76
C PHE A 813 -11.63 44.57 -14.44
N LEU A 814 -10.32 44.25 -14.42
CA LEU A 814 -9.63 43.75 -13.22
C LEU A 814 -8.92 44.91 -12.51
N ASP A 815 -9.02 44.98 -11.19
CA ASP A 815 -8.21 45.85 -10.34
C ASP A 815 -6.92 45.13 -9.98
N TYR A 816 -5.77 45.59 -10.44
CA TYR A 816 -4.47 44.95 -10.27
C TYR A 816 -3.31 45.92 -10.20
N SER A 817 -2.19 45.47 -9.66
CA SER A 817 -0.89 46.08 -9.87
C SER A 817 -0.22 45.50 -11.11
N TYR A 818 0.45 46.35 -11.87
CA TYR A 818 1.17 45.91 -13.07
C TYR A 818 2.67 46.06 -12.88
N ILE A 819 3.40 45.04 -13.28
CA ILE A 819 4.86 45.00 -13.18
C ILE A 819 5.42 44.34 -14.47
N ASP A 820 6.45 45.02 -15.04
CA ASP A 820 7.29 44.41 -16.06
C ASP A 820 8.17 43.35 -15.40
N TYR A 821 8.27 42.17 -15.98
CA TYR A 821 9.10 41.06 -15.49
C TYR A 821 10.53 41.51 -15.13
N LYS A 822 11.15 42.39 -15.91
CA LYS A 822 12.50 42.95 -15.67
C LYS A 822 12.66 43.71 -14.36
N GLN A 823 11.56 44.04 -13.70
CA GLN A 823 11.58 44.70 -12.38
C GLN A 823 11.57 43.71 -11.20
N LEU A 824 11.31 42.43 -11.46
CA LEU A 824 11.34 41.38 -10.46
C LEU A 824 12.68 40.61 -10.45
N CYS A 825 13.43 40.64 -11.51
CA CYS A 825 14.80 40.16 -11.60
C CYS A 825 15.79 41.25 -11.17
#